data_9f1a962b1d6981708dd6ed06efada844
#
_entry.id   9f1a962b1d6981708dd6ed06efada844
#
_cell.length_a   1.000
_cell.length_b   1.000
_cell.length_c   1.000
_cell.angle_alpha   90.00
_cell.angle_beta   90.00
_cell.angle_gamma   90.00
#
_symmetry.space_group_name_H-M   'P 1'
#
loop_
_entity.id
_entity.type
_entity.pdbx_description
1 polymer ?
#
loop_
_entity_poly.entity_id
_entity_poly.type
_entity_poly.pdbx_seq_one_letter_code
_entity_poly.pdbx_strand_id
1 'polypeptide(L)'
;MYPETIRLLRHFLPAIAIFGTVIGWSSPSDAYVQKIIIDQQIFLNFTPIILGTSTPGPLTPYTIYTGRIFGELDPSDPQHSIITDIEHAPKTQGKVTYVANFQIVTPADPQQRNGLLIHEVPNRGNNAIPTTALVQGATYVQSGWQGDLLAQCSPSPAIPYPCFDLNSGPYGSLNTTTGALVPPNVPDVAGTPTTPGMKPLASYVVQLPVATHGNSSNNGNGQHDGDDHGAGGNIITGQVYGHVCSGTNGCGLPVPTGTPPGTAQLVIQGPAFVPYQPASLDTKQAQFWSVSSQTAAGVTSVKTPIPSGQWAWAYCPNGWPGMPNANWICLKNGTFNPKLEYEMVYTAENPLVLGVGFVAFRDLAAFLRYGTDAPGGGSNPIAGSITKAMTVGASQSAAFIHGFIFWGFNEEGRDQWGHDQRGRIVFDGAWPQIDGRMMVMNIRFGQPNNLMYLYMGGDEAPVWWANYPNLARHLPADGMLHRCAQDNTCPAILETFASAELYSEKMSVSLCGFTCVQDISIPSNVYRYYTPGATHGGGAVSPSVNLFNWVSPAAVNVPAGQSLANDPIPEAYTNNALQYNFIRLLVNAVAMPPSVYPTLSKGQLVPNTKAGVGFPDIPGLPYGGNQAWPPFVYNFGPKENYDQESGVPTIQPPIIEKVLPVYAAKVNADGNEVVDGMPTVLGEAPLGTYVGWNLATTGWYGPNASDGPGSVGQVFAGAGNSGGYYPFWDTKANRQAIGDPRLSLEERYGTHAGYVCVVTAAVNRAQQRRFLLPSDAQTLISQANTSNVLVANTATPADTALANSSCSH
;
A
#
# COMPACT_ATOMS: atom_id res chain seq x y z
N MET A 1 64.81 -22.71 -25.20
CA MET A 1 66.10 -23.18 -24.63
C MET A 1 65.95 -23.08 -23.13
N TYR A 2 65.86 -24.24 -22.50
CA TYR A 2 66.15 -24.48 -21.06
C TYR A 2 67.70 -24.37 -20.86
N PRO A 3 68.28 -24.42 -19.63
CA PRO A 3 67.74 -24.89 -18.33
C PRO A 3 68.31 -24.14 -17.10
N GLU A 4 67.71 -24.44 -15.94
CA GLU A 4 68.24 -25.08 -14.69
C GLU A 4 69.14 -24.15 -13.81
N THR A 5 69.26 -24.28 -12.50
CA THR A 5 69.02 -25.29 -11.43
C THR A 5 69.20 -24.65 -10.02
N ILE A 6 68.42 -25.02 -9.07
CA ILE A 6 68.68 -25.52 -7.68
C ILE A 6 69.77 -24.84 -6.79
N ARG A 7 69.43 -24.40 -5.54
CA ARG A 7 69.83 -25.06 -4.27
C ARG A 7 69.32 -24.43 -3.00
N LEU A 8 68.90 -25.31 -2.13
CA LEU A 8 68.56 -25.18 -0.70
C LEU A 8 69.74 -24.59 0.13
N LEU A 9 69.36 -23.86 1.21
CA LEU A 9 70.10 -23.98 2.50
C LEU A 9 69.12 -23.67 3.66
N ARG A 10 68.97 -24.68 4.55
CA ARG A 10 68.34 -24.58 5.90
C ARG A 10 69.32 -23.88 6.81
N HIS A 11 68.82 -22.98 7.72
CA HIS A 11 69.43 -22.81 9.05
C HIS A 11 68.37 -22.54 10.12
N PHE A 12 68.63 -23.10 11.25
CA PHE A 12 67.86 -23.26 12.47
C PHE A 12 67.77 -22.00 13.33
N LEU A 13 66.52 -21.72 13.85
CA LEU A 13 66.04 -21.29 15.24
C LEU A 13 66.70 -20.07 15.92
N PRO A 14 66.01 -19.38 16.84
CA PRO A 14 65.08 -19.89 17.87
C PRO A 14 63.73 -19.17 18.00
N ALA A 15 62.78 -19.88 18.67
CA ALA A 15 61.45 -19.39 19.05
C ALA A 15 61.54 -18.32 20.15
N ILE A 16 60.96 -17.16 19.88
CA ILE A 16 60.57 -16.21 20.89
C ILE A 16 59.04 -16.28 20.99
N ALA A 17 58.53 -16.79 22.11
CA ALA A 17 57.12 -16.73 22.45
C ALA A 17 56.78 -15.29 22.84
N ILE A 18 56.10 -14.56 21.95
CA ILE A 18 55.44 -13.29 22.27
C ILE A 18 54.02 -13.69 22.69
N PHE A 19 53.72 -13.55 23.97
CA PHE A 19 52.34 -13.48 24.46
C PHE A 19 51.72 -12.21 23.91
N GLY A 20 51.15 -12.33 22.72
CA GLY A 20 50.25 -11.32 22.19
C GLY A 20 48.89 -11.46 22.91
N THR A 21 48.55 -10.52 23.76
CA THR A 21 47.16 -10.29 24.17
C THR A 21 46.37 -10.04 22.90
N VAL A 22 45.60 -11.04 22.47
CA VAL A 22 44.54 -10.87 21.48
C VAL A 22 43.50 -9.96 22.12
N ILE A 23 43.63 -8.66 21.92
CA ILE A 23 42.51 -7.74 22.04
C ILE A 23 41.56 -8.19 20.94
N GLY A 24 40.52 -8.92 21.29
CA GLY A 24 39.44 -9.23 20.39
C GLY A 24 38.81 -7.93 19.96
N TRP A 25 39.12 -7.52 18.78
CA TRP A 25 38.28 -6.55 18.09
C TRP A 25 36.96 -7.28 17.83
N SER A 26 35.96 -6.97 18.63
CA SER A 26 34.60 -7.31 18.26
C SER A 26 34.33 -6.56 16.96
N SER A 27 34.25 -7.31 15.84
CA SER A 27 33.78 -6.75 14.58
C SER A 27 32.43 -6.11 14.86
N PRO A 28 32.17 -4.90 14.37
CA PRO A 28 30.86 -4.29 14.51
C PRO A 28 29.83 -5.23 13.85
N SER A 29 28.79 -5.60 14.56
CA SER A 29 27.67 -6.40 14.04
C SER A 29 26.67 -5.45 13.37
N ASP A 30 26.21 -5.84 12.20
CA ASP A 30 25.20 -5.11 11.43
C ASP A 30 23.77 -5.46 11.89
N ALA A 31 22.72 -5.06 11.13
CA ALA A 31 21.34 -5.25 11.54
C ALA A 31 20.94 -6.70 11.72
N TYR A 32 20.25 -7.02 12.82
CA TYR A 32 19.71 -8.35 13.12
C TYR A 32 18.77 -8.35 14.30
N VAL A 33 17.99 -9.44 14.44
CA VAL A 33 17.15 -9.68 15.62
C VAL A 33 18.03 -10.02 16.81
N GLN A 34 18.13 -9.07 17.75
CA GLN A 34 18.88 -9.24 19.00
C GLN A 34 18.13 -10.10 20.02
N LYS A 35 16.80 -9.96 20.06
CA LYS A 35 15.95 -10.68 21.00
C LYS A 35 14.55 -10.91 20.41
N ILE A 36 14.00 -12.09 20.67
CA ILE A 36 12.60 -12.38 20.36
C ILE A 36 11.86 -12.79 21.64
N ILE A 37 10.65 -12.25 21.82
CA ILE A 37 9.77 -12.60 22.92
C ILE A 37 8.47 -13.11 22.32
N ILE A 38 8.06 -14.32 22.70
CA ILE A 38 6.73 -14.82 22.43
C ILE A 38 5.84 -14.40 23.61
N ASP A 39 5.00 -13.41 23.38
CA ASP A 39 4.09 -12.88 24.39
C ASP A 39 2.91 -13.81 24.61
N GLN A 40 2.44 -14.47 23.54
CA GLN A 40 1.29 -15.39 23.61
C GLN A 40 1.39 -16.50 22.58
N GLN A 41 0.91 -17.69 22.96
CA GLN A 41 0.75 -18.83 22.07
C GLN A 41 -0.65 -19.42 22.27
N ILE A 42 -1.40 -19.58 21.18
CA ILE A 42 -2.71 -20.24 21.19
C ILE A 42 -2.81 -21.29 20.09
N PHE A 43 -3.73 -22.23 20.26
CA PHE A 43 -4.06 -23.26 19.29
C PHE A 43 -5.47 -23.04 18.78
N LEU A 44 -5.61 -22.89 17.46
CA LEU A 44 -6.91 -22.76 16.80
C LEU A 44 -6.99 -23.71 15.62
N ASN A 45 -8.18 -24.13 15.30
CA ASN A 45 -8.44 -24.91 14.11
C ASN A 45 -8.89 -23.98 12.97
N PHE A 46 -8.22 -24.09 11.84
CA PHE A 46 -8.57 -23.39 10.60
C PHE A 46 -8.94 -24.38 9.51
N THR A 47 -9.67 -23.90 8.52
CA THR A 47 -9.92 -24.58 7.24
C THR A 47 -9.08 -23.94 6.16
N PRO A 48 -7.75 -24.22 6.07
CA PRO A 48 -6.88 -23.60 5.11
C PRO A 48 -7.32 -23.94 3.68
N ILE A 49 -7.03 -23.07 2.72
CA ILE A 49 -7.33 -23.33 1.31
C ILE A 49 -6.37 -24.40 0.80
N ILE A 50 -6.91 -25.44 0.19
CA ILE A 50 -6.10 -26.43 -0.53
C ILE A 50 -5.49 -25.74 -1.75
N LEU A 51 -4.17 -25.77 -1.84
CA LEU A 51 -3.44 -25.13 -2.92
C LEU A 51 -3.93 -25.62 -4.31
N GLY A 52 -4.31 -24.70 -5.16
CA GLY A 52 -4.88 -25.00 -6.49
C GLY A 52 -6.38 -25.23 -6.50
N THR A 53 -7.04 -24.97 -5.37
CA THR A 53 -8.49 -24.91 -5.26
C THR A 53 -8.87 -23.65 -4.47
N SER A 54 -10.11 -23.20 -4.58
CA SER A 54 -10.69 -22.19 -3.70
C SER A 54 -11.58 -22.82 -2.62
N THR A 55 -11.51 -24.15 -2.48
CA THR A 55 -12.27 -24.89 -1.47
C THR A 55 -11.51 -24.94 -0.15
N PRO A 56 -12.20 -24.70 0.98
CA PRO A 56 -11.63 -24.97 2.28
C PRO A 56 -11.18 -26.43 2.40
N GLY A 57 -9.99 -26.64 2.93
CA GLY A 57 -9.47 -27.95 3.28
C GLY A 57 -10.09 -28.50 4.56
N PRO A 58 -9.59 -29.61 5.07
CA PRO A 58 -10.02 -30.16 6.35
C PRO A 58 -9.67 -29.18 7.49
N LEU A 59 -10.49 -29.22 8.54
CA LEU A 59 -10.22 -28.50 9.77
C LEU A 59 -8.87 -28.96 10.34
N THR A 60 -7.91 -28.07 10.39
CA THR A 60 -6.52 -28.36 10.71
C THR A 60 -6.09 -27.51 11.90
N PRO A 61 -5.42 -28.10 12.93
CA PRO A 61 -4.89 -27.34 14.05
C PRO A 61 -3.66 -26.51 13.61
N TYR A 62 -3.70 -25.23 13.97
CA TYR A 62 -2.62 -24.26 13.80
C TYR A 62 -2.19 -23.72 15.16
N THR A 63 -0.92 -23.38 15.26
CA THR A 63 -0.38 -22.60 16.37
C THR A 63 -0.25 -21.16 15.93
N ILE A 64 -0.72 -20.25 16.76
CA ILE A 64 -0.56 -18.81 16.59
C ILE A 64 0.38 -18.32 17.67
N TYR A 65 1.47 -17.70 17.25
CA TYR A 65 2.39 -17.00 18.14
C TYR A 65 2.22 -15.50 17.91
N THR A 66 2.05 -14.73 18.98
CA THR A 66 2.26 -13.28 18.93
C THR A 66 3.44 -12.91 19.80
N GLY A 67 4.15 -11.86 19.40
CA GLY A 67 5.34 -11.50 20.15
C GLY A 67 5.96 -10.20 19.64
N ARG A 68 7.17 -9.98 20.12
CA ARG A 68 7.98 -8.80 19.78
C ARG A 68 9.40 -9.22 19.43
N ILE A 69 9.95 -8.52 18.45
CA ILE A 69 11.39 -8.57 18.17
C ILE A 69 12.03 -7.26 18.62
N PHE A 70 13.24 -7.38 19.13
CA PHE A 70 14.14 -6.29 19.44
C PHE A 70 15.32 -6.43 18.49
N GLY A 71 15.55 -5.44 17.67
CA GLY A 71 16.63 -5.44 16.72
C GLY A 71 17.56 -4.26 16.89
N GLU A 72 18.75 -4.40 16.33
CA GLU A 72 19.74 -3.35 16.26
C GLU A 72 20.38 -3.31 14.88
N LEU A 73 20.84 -2.13 14.47
CA LEU A 73 21.53 -1.93 13.20
C LEU A 73 22.73 -1.00 13.36
N ASP A 74 23.73 -1.23 12.53
CA ASP A 74 24.89 -0.33 12.42
C ASP A 74 24.59 0.78 11.42
N PRO A 75 24.52 2.05 11.86
CA PRO A 75 24.26 3.16 10.95
C PRO A 75 25.39 3.43 9.95
N SER A 76 26.57 2.86 10.16
CA SER A 76 27.73 3.01 9.27
C SER A 76 27.79 1.92 8.19
N ASP A 77 26.97 0.87 8.29
CA ASP A 77 26.89 -0.14 7.24
C ASP A 77 26.32 0.46 5.94
N PRO A 78 26.90 0.17 4.77
CA PRO A 78 26.40 0.69 3.50
C PRO A 78 24.92 0.42 3.21
N GLN A 79 24.37 -0.69 3.70
CA GLN A 79 22.96 -1.02 3.57
C GLN A 79 22.04 -0.12 4.42
N HIS A 80 22.56 0.42 5.54
CA HIS A 80 21.79 1.23 6.47
C HIS A 80 22.07 2.71 6.33
N SER A 81 23.26 3.09 5.88
CA SER A 81 23.66 4.49 5.68
C SER A 81 22.83 5.22 4.63
N ILE A 82 22.05 4.48 3.80
CA ILE A 82 21.09 5.05 2.86
C ILE A 82 19.80 5.54 3.52
N ILE A 83 19.57 5.17 4.80
CA ILE A 83 18.37 5.59 5.53
C ILE A 83 18.54 7.03 5.99
N THR A 84 17.63 7.89 5.54
CA THR A 84 17.61 9.31 5.93
C THR A 84 17.57 9.45 7.45
N ASP A 85 18.41 10.31 7.99
CA ASP A 85 18.55 10.63 9.43
C ASP A 85 19.07 9.48 10.30
N ILE A 86 19.56 8.40 9.74
CA ILE A 86 20.07 7.27 10.54
C ILE A 86 21.28 7.68 11.42
N GLU A 87 22.10 8.61 10.94
CA GLU A 87 23.23 9.17 11.69
C GLU A 87 22.77 10.01 12.88
N HIS A 88 21.56 10.55 12.84
CA HIS A 88 20.89 11.33 13.89
C HIS A 88 20.08 10.47 14.86
N ALA A 89 19.90 9.18 14.57
CA ALA A 89 19.20 8.27 15.47
C ALA A 89 19.98 8.06 16.77
N PRO A 90 19.30 7.96 17.93
CA PRO A 90 19.93 7.59 19.20
C PRO A 90 20.65 6.25 19.11
N LYS A 91 21.87 6.20 19.68
CA LYS A 91 22.72 5.01 19.61
C LYS A 91 23.02 4.45 21.00
N THR A 92 22.89 3.15 21.14
CA THR A 92 23.36 2.39 22.30
C THR A 92 24.56 1.56 21.86
N GLN A 93 25.73 1.80 22.43
CA GLN A 93 26.99 1.13 22.03
C GLN A 93 27.28 1.25 20.52
N GLY A 94 26.94 2.39 19.91
CA GLY A 94 27.15 2.65 18.49
C GLY A 94 26.06 2.10 17.56
N LYS A 95 25.07 1.39 18.06
CA LYS A 95 23.96 0.81 17.30
C LYS A 95 22.67 1.55 17.51
N VAL A 96 21.85 1.61 16.47
CA VAL A 96 20.46 2.08 16.49
C VAL A 96 19.55 0.90 16.77
N THR A 97 18.57 1.07 17.66
CA THR A 97 17.66 0.00 18.09
C THR A 97 16.24 0.24 17.65
N TYR A 98 15.49 -0.85 17.44
CA TYR A 98 14.06 -0.82 17.14
C TYR A 98 13.33 -1.98 17.84
N VAL A 99 12.00 -1.85 17.98
CA VAL A 99 11.13 -2.92 18.46
C VAL A 99 9.92 -3.03 17.52
N ALA A 100 9.59 -4.24 17.09
CA ALA A 100 8.39 -4.49 16.28
C ALA A 100 7.58 -5.66 16.85
N ASN A 101 6.26 -5.59 16.79
CA ASN A 101 5.41 -6.72 17.12
C ASN A 101 5.13 -7.57 15.88
N PHE A 102 4.78 -8.83 16.11
CA PHE A 102 4.50 -9.79 15.06
C PHE A 102 3.46 -10.84 15.44
N GLN A 103 2.95 -11.51 14.42
CA GLN A 103 2.15 -12.72 14.53
C GLN A 103 2.65 -13.77 13.54
N ILE A 104 2.71 -15.02 13.99
CA ILE A 104 3.03 -16.18 13.16
C ILE A 104 1.86 -17.17 13.30
N VAL A 105 1.32 -17.60 12.17
CA VAL A 105 0.27 -18.64 12.07
C VAL A 105 0.86 -19.80 11.30
N THR A 106 1.03 -20.95 11.94
CA THR A 106 1.72 -22.11 11.34
C THR A 106 1.01 -23.40 11.71
N PRO A 107 1.03 -24.45 10.87
CA PRO A 107 0.51 -25.76 11.27
C PRO A 107 1.10 -26.21 12.61
N ALA A 108 0.25 -26.67 13.50
CA ALA A 108 0.68 -27.10 14.85
C ALA A 108 1.64 -28.30 14.77
N ASP A 109 1.38 -29.24 13.86
CA ASP A 109 2.29 -30.33 13.56
C ASP A 109 3.37 -29.87 12.57
N PRO A 110 4.65 -29.85 12.96
CA PRO A 110 5.75 -29.48 12.07
C PRO A 110 5.84 -30.32 10.78
N GLN A 111 5.37 -31.58 10.80
CA GLN A 111 5.37 -32.43 9.61
C GLN A 111 4.34 -32.01 8.55
N GLN A 112 3.36 -31.20 8.93
CA GLN A 112 2.38 -30.62 8.00
C GLN A 112 2.83 -29.30 7.36
N ARG A 113 3.98 -28.76 7.76
CA ARG A 113 4.55 -27.56 7.20
C ARG A 113 5.15 -27.86 5.83
N ASN A 114 4.79 -27.06 4.83
CA ASN A 114 5.25 -27.27 3.43
C ASN A 114 6.54 -26.51 3.08
N GLY A 115 7.15 -25.82 4.04
CA GLY A 115 8.38 -25.06 3.83
C GLY A 115 8.18 -23.64 3.28
N LEU A 116 6.95 -23.23 3.00
CA LEU A 116 6.64 -21.90 2.49
C LEU A 116 6.30 -20.93 3.64
N LEU A 117 6.99 -19.79 3.66
CA LEU A 117 6.62 -18.63 4.48
C LEU A 117 5.98 -17.57 3.59
N ILE A 118 4.81 -17.08 4.00
CA ILE A 118 4.12 -15.94 3.40
C ILE A 118 4.14 -14.81 4.43
N HIS A 119 4.93 -13.76 4.18
CA HIS A 119 5.01 -12.58 5.05
C HIS A 119 4.19 -11.45 4.43
N GLU A 120 3.01 -11.23 5.00
CA GLU A 120 2.16 -10.11 4.60
C GLU A 120 2.62 -8.82 5.25
N VAL A 121 2.59 -7.75 4.48
CA VAL A 121 2.77 -6.36 4.92
C VAL A 121 1.43 -5.84 5.42
N PRO A 122 1.19 -5.64 6.73
CA PRO A 122 -0.09 -5.16 7.24
C PRO A 122 -0.39 -3.73 6.78
N ASN A 123 -1.49 -3.55 6.06
CA ASN A 123 -1.93 -2.24 5.61
C ASN A 123 -2.42 -1.41 6.81
N ARG A 124 -1.73 -0.31 7.13
CA ARG A 124 -2.00 0.54 8.31
C ARG A 124 -2.11 -0.27 9.61
N GLY A 125 -1.23 -1.26 9.77
CA GLY A 125 -1.25 -2.13 10.93
C GLY A 125 -2.52 -2.99 11.07
N ASN A 126 -3.31 -3.16 10.01
CA ASN A 126 -4.52 -3.98 10.04
C ASN A 126 -4.18 -5.44 10.34
N ASN A 127 -4.93 -6.03 11.29
CA ASN A 127 -4.66 -7.33 11.88
C ASN A 127 -5.57 -8.45 11.38
N ALA A 128 -6.20 -8.29 10.24
CA ALA A 128 -7.01 -9.37 9.72
C ALA A 128 -6.12 -10.59 9.40
N ILE A 129 -6.28 -11.69 10.17
CA ILE A 129 -5.80 -12.98 9.68
C ILE A 129 -6.70 -13.31 8.49
N PRO A 130 -6.17 -13.40 7.29
CA PRO A 130 -6.98 -13.82 6.16
C PRO A 130 -7.22 -15.33 6.29
N THR A 131 -8.22 -15.71 7.07
CA THR A 131 -8.65 -17.11 7.20
C THR A 131 -8.94 -17.74 5.84
N THR A 132 -9.30 -16.91 4.85
CA THR A 132 -9.52 -17.28 3.46
C THR A 132 -8.25 -17.32 2.60
N ALA A 133 -7.11 -16.86 3.11
CA ALA A 133 -5.84 -16.84 2.38
C ALA A 133 -4.77 -17.78 2.98
N LEU A 134 -5.09 -18.49 4.08
CA LEU A 134 -4.19 -19.49 4.63
C LEU A 134 -4.06 -20.67 3.63
N VAL A 135 -2.92 -20.73 2.98
CA VAL A 135 -2.58 -21.87 2.12
C VAL A 135 -2.21 -23.06 2.99
N GLN A 136 -2.77 -24.23 2.68
CA GLN A 136 -2.53 -25.46 3.44
C GLN A 136 -1.02 -25.74 3.58
N GLY A 137 -0.56 -25.90 4.81
CA GLY A 137 0.82 -26.19 5.15
C GLY A 137 1.75 -24.98 5.18
N ALA A 138 1.36 -23.83 4.66
CA ALA A 138 2.20 -22.63 4.70
C ALA A 138 2.23 -22.01 6.12
N THR A 139 3.34 -21.36 6.43
CA THR A 139 3.47 -20.46 7.58
C THR A 139 3.17 -19.04 7.14
N TYR A 140 2.26 -18.40 7.84
CA TYR A 140 1.83 -17.04 7.57
C TYR A 140 2.36 -16.09 8.65
N VAL A 141 2.92 -14.96 8.24
CA VAL A 141 3.53 -13.97 9.14
C VAL A 141 2.99 -12.58 8.84
N GLN A 142 2.72 -11.81 9.88
CA GLN A 142 2.47 -10.38 9.82
C GLN A 142 3.35 -9.69 10.86
N SER A 143 3.91 -8.52 10.53
CA SER A 143 4.74 -7.76 11.48
C SER A 143 4.62 -6.25 11.28
N GLY A 144 4.95 -5.51 12.33
CA GLY A 144 5.00 -4.06 12.28
C GLY A 144 6.15 -3.56 11.40
N TRP A 145 5.81 -2.66 10.49
CA TRP A 145 6.77 -1.95 9.63
C TRP A 145 6.56 -0.43 9.70
N GLN A 146 5.37 0.01 10.08
CA GLN A 146 4.95 1.40 10.06
C GLN A 146 5.03 2.00 11.47
N GLY A 147 5.90 3.00 11.64
CA GLY A 147 6.14 3.62 12.95
C GLY A 147 5.30 4.85 13.21
N ASP A 148 4.80 5.51 12.18
CA ASP A 148 3.95 6.69 12.30
C ASP A 148 2.49 6.37 12.72
N LEU A 149 2.20 5.12 13.03
CA LEU A 149 0.95 4.67 13.65
C LEU A 149 0.98 4.75 15.19
N LEU A 150 2.15 4.95 15.79
CA LEU A 150 2.32 5.11 17.24
C LEU A 150 2.21 6.57 17.63
N ALA A 151 1.56 6.84 18.76
CA ALA A 151 1.67 8.12 19.43
C ALA A 151 3.13 8.34 19.80
N GLN A 152 3.73 9.43 19.32
CA GLN A 152 5.08 9.80 19.72
C GLN A 152 5.07 10.15 21.21
N CYS A 153 5.97 9.54 21.97
CA CYS A 153 6.20 9.91 23.35
C CYS A 153 6.99 11.21 23.38
N SER A 154 6.30 12.35 23.41
CA SER A 154 6.96 13.59 23.76
C SER A 154 7.27 13.59 25.26
N PRO A 155 8.48 13.97 25.66
CA PRO A 155 8.81 14.17 27.07
C PRO A 155 8.07 15.36 27.71
N SER A 156 7.19 16.04 26.97
CA SER A 156 6.41 17.17 27.48
C SER A 156 5.30 16.69 28.40
N PRO A 157 5.25 17.15 29.66
CA PRO A 157 4.19 16.80 30.60
C PRO A 157 2.79 17.30 30.22
N ALA A 158 2.68 18.06 29.12
CA ALA A 158 1.44 18.66 28.65
C ALA A 158 0.59 17.77 27.72
N ILE A 159 1.08 16.60 27.32
CA ILE A 159 0.37 15.71 26.41
C ILE A 159 0.04 14.39 27.12
N PRO A 160 -1.20 14.21 27.56
CA PRO A 160 -1.60 13.03 28.29
C PRO A 160 -2.02 11.89 27.36
N TYR A 161 -1.21 11.56 26.33
CA TYR A 161 -1.40 10.31 25.60
C TYR A 161 -0.54 9.24 26.22
N PRO A 162 -1.11 8.06 26.55
CA PRO A 162 -0.28 6.94 26.96
C PRO A 162 0.66 6.63 25.79
N CYS A 163 1.95 6.81 26.05
CA CYS A 163 2.99 6.36 25.15
C CYS A 163 2.92 4.84 25.09
N PHE A 164 2.71 4.30 23.91
CA PHE A 164 2.85 2.88 23.70
C PHE A 164 4.34 2.55 23.67
N ASP A 165 4.80 1.90 24.70
CA ASP A 165 6.16 1.40 24.76
C ASP A 165 6.14 -0.11 24.55
N LEU A 166 6.50 -0.56 23.35
CA LEU A 166 6.64 -1.98 23.05
C LEU A 166 7.70 -2.67 23.91
N ASN A 167 8.61 -1.93 24.57
CA ASN A 167 9.58 -2.48 25.50
C ASN A 167 8.93 -2.93 26.81
N SER A 168 7.85 -2.29 27.25
CA SER A 168 7.27 -2.49 28.58
C SER A 168 6.29 -3.65 28.68
N GLY A 169 5.81 -4.21 27.57
CA GLY A 169 4.87 -5.32 27.61
C GLY A 169 4.26 -5.70 26.27
N PRO A 170 3.39 -6.73 26.23
CA PRO A 170 2.75 -7.15 25.01
C PRO A 170 1.84 -6.06 24.46
N TYR A 171 1.94 -5.85 23.15
CA TYR A 171 1.10 -4.90 22.42
C TYR A 171 -0.09 -5.63 21.81
N GLY A 172 -1.21 -5.61 22.53
CA GLY A 172 -2.42 -6.32 22.17
C GLY A 172 -2.55 -7.73 22.76
N SER A 173 -3.69 -8.33 22.57
CA SER A 173 -4.03 -9.70 22.99
C SER A 173 -4.63 -10.47 21.81
N LEU A 174 -4.58 -11.79 21.84
CA LEU A 174 -5.25 -12.60 20.84
C LEU A 174 -6.74 -12.78 21.17
N ASN A 175 -7.59 -12.66 20.17
CA ASN A 175 -8.95 -13.14 20.23
C ASN A 175 -8.91 -14.67 20.20
N THR A 176 -9.36 -15.32 21.28
CA THR A 176 -9.31 -16.78 21.42
C THR A 176 -10.25 -17.52 20.47
N THR A 177 -11.21 -16.84 19.85
CA THR A 177 -12.14 -17.42 18.88
C THR A 177 -11.62 -17.30 17.45
N THR A 178 -11.03 -16.15 17.09
CA THR A 178 -10.60 -15.86 15.70
C THR A 178 -9.09 -15.91 15.51
N GLY A 179 -8.30 -15.91 16.59
CA GLY A 179 -6.86 -15.79 16.54
C GLY A 179 -6.34 -14.42 16.11
N ALA A 180 -7.21 -13.46 15.87
CA ALA A 180 -6.81 -12.12 15.49
C ALA A 180 -6.19 -11.37 16.66
N LEU A 181 -5.15 -10.59 16.38
CA LEU A 181 -4.55 -9.69 17.37
C LEU A 181 -5.56 -8.58 17.70
N VAL A 182 -5.89 -8.44 18.97
CA VAL A 182 -6.77 -7.39 19.47
C VAL A 182 -5.88 -6.31 20.08
N PRO A 183 -5.99 -5.05 19.64
CA PRO A 183 -5.23 -3.95 20.23
C PRO A 183 -5.51 -3.83 21.73
N PRO A 184 -4.55 -3.35 22.52
CA PRO A 184 -4.79 -3.11 23.94
C PRO A 184 -5.90 -2.08 24.11
N ASN A 185 -6.82 -2.34 25.03
CA ASN A 185 -7.72 -1.30 25.51
C ASN A 185 -6.87 -0.22 26.17
N VAL A 186 -6.79 0.94 25.55
CA VAL A 186 -6.20 2.11 26.17
C VAL A 186 -7.20 2.58 27.23
N PRO A 187 -6.86 2.52 28.52
CA PRO A 187 -7.75 3.06 29.54
C PRO A 187 -8.00 4.53 29.27
N ASP A 188 -9.25 4.95 29.36
CA ASP A 188 -9.58 6.36 29.49
C ASP A 188 -8.83 6.90 30.70
N VAL A 189 -7.83 7.74 30.48
CA VAL A 189 -7.16 8.43 31.58
C VAL A 189 -8.15 9.48 32.06
N ALA A 190 -8.65 9.32 33.27
CA ALA A 190 -9.62 10.25 33.86
C ALA A 190 -9.11 11.70 33.76
N GLY A 191 -9.87 12.58 33.09
CA GLY A 191 -9.50 13.98 32.86
C GLY A 191 -8.82 14.28 31.54
N THR A 192 -8.49 13.29 30.73
CA THR A 192 -8.16 13.53 29.33
C THR A 192 -9.44 13.55 28.51
N PRO A 193 -9.56 14.45 27.52
CA PRO A 193 -10.61 14.35 26.54
C PRO A 193 -10.45 12.96 25.89
N THR A 194 -11.37 12.05 26.20
CA THR A 194 -11.51 10.86 25.38
C THR A 194 -11.65 11.34 23.96
N THR A 195 -10.72 11.00 23.10
CA THR A 195 -10.84 11.25 21.69
C THR A 195 -11.84 10.22 21.18
N PRO A 196 -13.15 10.51 21.10
CA PRO A 196 -14.10 9.56 20.58
C PRO A 196 -13.66 9.23 19.15
N GLY A 197 -13.29 7.98 18.89
CA GLY A 197 -12.86 7.53 17.59
C GLY A 197 -11.36 7.52 17.32
N MET A 198 -10.47 7.77 18.28
CA MET A 198 -9.16 7.16 18.20
C MET A 198 -9.41 5.66 18.19
N LYS A 199 -9.37 5.07 16.99
CA LYS A 199 -9.29 3.62 16.89
C LYS A 199 -8.14 3.20 17.77
N PRO A 200 -8.28 2.08 18.49
CA PRO A 200 -7.15 1.47 19.12
C PRO A 200 -6.04 1.42 18.07
N LEU A 201 -4.83 1.77 18.48
CA LEU A 201 -3.68 1.83 17.61
C LEU A 201 -3.59 0.57 16.76
N ALA A 202 -3.07 0.73 15.58
CA ALA A 202 -2.89 -0.36 14.64
C ALA A 202 -2.27 -1.57 15.32
N SER A 203 -2.72 -2.75 14.97
CA SER A 203 -2.34 -3.99 15.64
C SER A 203 -0.88 -4.35 15.39
N TYR A 204 -0.33 -4.03 14.21
CA TYR A 204 1.07 -4.27 13.84
C TYR A 204 1.79 -2.95 13.66
N VAL A 205 2.79 -2.72 14.50
CA VAL A 205 3.54 -1.46 14.55
C VAL A 205 5.02 -1.72 14.83
N VAL A 206 5.86 -0.78 14.42
CA VAL A 206 7.26 -0.72 14.81
C VAL A 206 7.51 0.55 15.60
N GLN A 207 8.24 0.43 16.70
CA GLN A 207 8.76 1.58 17.45
C GLN A 207 10.11 1.97 16.84
N LEU A 208 10.11 3.12 16.19
CA LEU A 208 11.23 3.66 15.47
C LEU A 208 11.99 4.68 16.32
N PRO A 209 13.29 4.85 16.09
CA PRO A 209 14.04 5.94 16.71
C PRO A 209 13.58 7.29 16.20
N VAL A 210 13.63 8.28 17.07
CA VAL A 210 13.47 9.70 16.75
C VAL A 210 14.85 10.30 16.49
N ALA A 211 15.01 10.96 15.35
CA ALA A 211 16.25 11.63 15.03
C ALA A 211 16.45 12.88 15.92
N THR A 212 17.67 13.04 16.44
CA THR A 212 18.06 14.17 17.29
C THR A 212 19.45 14.66 16.92
N HIS A 213 19.73 15.94 17.17
CA HIS A 213 21.13 16.40 17.14
C HIS A 213 21.86 15.78 18.31
N GLY A 214 22.87 14.98 18.06
CA GLY A 214 23.71 14.39 19.09
C GLY A 214 24.36 15.49 19.94
N ASN A 215 24.49 15.26 21.27
CA ASN A 215 25.34 16.11 22.11
C ASN A 215 26.75 16.08 21.54
N SER A 216 27.16 17.13 20.82
CA SER A 216 28.53 17.31 20.39
C SER A 216 29.37 17.66 21.62
N SER A 217 29.76 16.63 22.41
CA SER A 217 30.87 16.76 23.32
C SER A 217 32.16 16.83 22.50
N ASN A 218 32.63 18.05 22.28
CA ASN A 218 33.97 18.41 21.85
C ASN A 218 34.66 17.57 20.76
N ASN A 219 34.40 17.88 19.50
CA ASN A 219 35.46 17.89 18.48
C ASN A 219 35.24 19.11 17.60
N GLY A 220 36.13 20.09 17.78
CA GLY A 220 36.05 21.38 17.10
C GLY A 220 36.28 21.28 15.59
N ASN A 221 35.25 21.21 14.85
CA ASN A 221 35.12 21.73 13.48
C ASN A 221 33.62 21.91 13.22
N GLY A 222 33.14 23.08 13.65
CA GLY A 222 31.75 23.48 13.42
C GLY A 222 31.51 23.79 11.95
N GLN A 223 30.79 22.91 11.28
CA GLN A 223 29.97 23.28 10.16
C GLN A 223 28.51 23.24 10.68
N HIS A 224 27.99 24.41 11.04
CA HIS A 224 26.59 24.61 11.32
C HIS A 224 25.82 24.49 9.99
N ASP A 225 24.98 23.47 9.84
CA ASP A 225 23.93 23.50 8.87
C ASP A 225 22.94 24.58 9.29
N GLY A 226 22.76 25.61 8.48
CA GLY A 226 22.19 26.90 8.85
C GLY A 226 20.69 26.98 9.10
N ASP A 227 19.99 25.88 9.38
CA ASP A 227 18.53 25.82 9.44
C ASP A 227 17.97 25.47 10.84
N ASP A 228 18.83 25.32 11.87
CA ASP A 228 18.39 24.90 13.22
C ASP A 228 18.32 26.06 14.22
N HIS A 229 17.19 26.72 14.27
CA HIS A 229 16.83 27.69 15.33
C HIS A 229 15.80 27.12 16.30
N GLY A 230 16.07 25.93 16.90
CA GLY A 230 15.26 25.40 18.01
C GLY A 230 15.85 25.74 19.37
N ALA A 231 15.05 26.24 20.30
CA ALA A 231 15.47 26.69 21.63
C ALA A 231 15.86 25.56 22.61
N GLY A 232 16.19 24.36 22.12
CA GLY A 232 16.61 23.23 22.96
C GLY A 232 17.54 22.31 22.17
N GLY A 233 18.82 22.47 22.28
CA GLY A 233 19.97 21.98 21.52
C GLY A 233 20.01 20.53 20.97
N ASN A 234 18.92 19.74 21.01
CA ASN A 234 18.89 18.34 20.54
C ASN A 234 17.68 18.00 19.68
N ILE A 235 16.78 18.93 19.39
CA ILE A 235 15.53 18.67 18.64
C ILE A 235 15.75 19.00 17.17
N ILE A 236 15.46 18.05 16.27
CA ILE A 236 15.38 18.31 14.83
C ILE A 236 13.99 18.80 14.50
N THR A 237 13.91 19.90 13.74
CA THR A 237 12.67 20.49 13.28
C THR A 237 12.63 20.56 11.75
N GLY A 238 11.42 20.72 11.18
CA GLY A 238 11.24 20.90 9.75
C GLY A 238 9.81 21.29 9.38
N GLN A 239 9.64 21.83 8.20
CA GLN A 239 8.32 22.21 7.70
C GLN A 239 7.50 20.96 7.32
N VAL A 240 6.24 20.93 7.75
CA VAL A 240 5.29 19.88 7.42
C VAL A 240 4.02 20.51 6.84
N TYR A 241 3.54 19.96 5.77
CA TYR A 241 2.25 20.28 5.18
C TYR A 241 1.22 19.22 5.58
N GLY A 242 0.03 19.63 5.96
CA GLY A 242 -1.02 18.73 6.41
C GLY A 242 -2.43 19.24 6.16
N HIS A 243 -3.39 18.33 6.24
CA HIS A 243 -4.83 18.63 6.17
C HIS A 243 -5.47 18.60 7.56
N VAL A 244 -6.52 19.37 7.73
CA VAL A 244 -7.33 19.38 8.93
C VAL A 244 -8.69 18.76 8.62
N CYS A 245 -8.99 17.64 9.24
CA CYS A 245 -10.24 16.93 9.04
C CYS A 245 -11.33 17.33 10.03
N SER A 246 -12.43 17.81 9.50
CA SER A 246 -13.61 18.22 10.27
C SER A 246 -14.86 17.51 9.74
N GLY A 247 -15.15 16.31 10.12
CA GLY A 247 -16.38 15.63 9.75
C GLY A 247 -16.48 15.17 8.31
N THR A 248 -17.52 15.52 7.61
CA THR A 248 -17.86 15.02 6.28
C THR A 248 -17.16 15.73 5.12
N ASN A 249 -16.12 16.50 5.36
CA ASN A 249 -15.56 17.45 4.39
C ASN A 249 -14.33 16.95 3.62
N GLY A 250 -14.34 15.74 3.14
CA GLY A 250 -13.40 15.41 2.10
C GLY A 250 -12.06 14.75 2.49
N CYS A 251 -11.74 14.63 3.79
CA CYS A 251 -10.64 13.77 4.18
C CYS A 251 -10.92 12.27 3.91
N GLY A 252 -12.06 11.94 3.30
CA GLY A 252 -12.46 10.56 3.06
C GLY A 252 -12.70 9.72 4.31
N LEU A 253 -12.61 10.33 5.49
CA LEU A 253 -12.54 9.65 6.77
C LEU A 253 -13.64 10.13 7.69
N PRO A 254 -14.36 9.23 8.37
CA PRO A 254 -15.32 9.64 9.35
C PRO A 254 -14.62 10.40 10.48
N VAL A 255 -15.07 11.64 10.75
CA VAL A 255 -14.70 12.29 12.01
C VAL A 255 -15.15 11.39 13.16
N PRO A 256 -14.31 11.28 14.17
CA PRO A 256 -14.67 10.57 15.39
C PRO A 256 -16.05 11.01 15.89
N THR A 257 -16.93 10.05 16.12
CA THR A 257 -18.24 10.30 16.70
C THR A 257 -18.06 11.03 18.04
N GLY A 258 -18.73 12.17 18.19
CA GLY A 258 -18.63 13.00 19.40
C GLY A 258 -17.62 14.14 19.33
N THR A 259 -16.95 14.37 18.17
CA THR A 259 -16.12 15.57 17.99
C THR A 259 -16.98 16.84 18.18
N PRO A 260 -16.61 17.75 19.10
CA PRO A 260 -17.39 18.95 19.36
C PRO A 260 -17.44 19.87 18.15
N PRO A 261 -18.54 20.58 17.92
CA PRO A 261 -18.62 21.60 16.90
C PRO A 261 -17.50 22.65 17.04
N GLY A 262 -16.87 23.02 15.92
CA GLY A 262 -15.77 23.98 15.89
C GLY A 262 -14.40 23.42 16.23
N THR A 263 -14.28 22.11 16.52
CA THR A 263 -13.03 21.40 16.71
C THR A 263 -12.78 20.48 15.53
N ALA A 264 -11.56 20.44 15.04
CA ALA A 264 -11.13 19.46 14.06
C ALA A 264 -9.80 18.86 14.46
N GLN A 265 -9.60 17.59 14.15
CA GLN A 265 -8.33 16.92 14.33
C GLN A 265 -7.38 17.33 13.21
N LEU A 266 -6.13 17.62 13.56
CA LEU A 266 -5.08 17.73 12.57
C LEU A 266 -4.77 16.33 12.05
N VAL A 267 -4.99 16.13 10.76
CA VAL A 267 -4.70 14.88 10.09
C VAL A 267 -3.66 15.15 9.04
N ILE A 268 -2.41 14.83 9.37
CA ILE A 268 -1.35 14.76 8.37
C ILE A 268 -1.48 13.45 7.61
N GLN A 269 -2.25 12.51 8.15
CA GLN A 269 -2.28 11.11 7.72
C GLN A 269 -3.68 10.54 8.02
N GLY A 270 -4.10 9.44 7.44
CA GLY A 270 -5.42 8.85 7.57
C GLY A 270 -5.93 8.54 9.00
N PRO A 271 -7.00 7.76 9.22
CA PRO A 271 -7.90 7.87 10.38
C PRO A 271 -7.37 7.40 11.74
N ALA A 272 -6.13 7.02 11.85
CA ALA A 272 -5.58 6.40 13.06
C ALA A 272 -4.32 7.08 13.62
N PHE A 273 -4.10 8.37 13.38
CA PHE A 273 -2.80 8.97 13.60
C PHE A 273 -2.66 9.93 14.72
N VAL A 274 -1.39 9.96 15.12
CA VAL A 274 -0.78 11.10 15.78
C VAL A 274 0.09 11.82 14.74
N PRO A 275 -0.25 13.02 14.32
CA PRO A 275 0.56 13.78 13.40
C PRO A 275 1.89 14.17 14.07
N TYR A 276 2.89 14.53 13.28
CA TYR A 276 4.07 15.14 13.81
C TYR A 276 3.70 16.40 14.61
N GLN A 277 4.23 16.50 15.83
CA GLN A 277 3.86 17.57 16.73
C GLN A 277 4.45 18.90 16.26
N PRO A 278 3.68 20.00 16.38
CA PRO A 278 4.22 21.32 16.14
C PRO A 278 5.29 21.66 17.19
N ALA A 279 6.41 22.18 16.75
CA ALA A 279 7.48 22.65 17.64
C ALA A 279 7.03 23.85 18.52
N SER A 280 5.90 24.47 18.17
CA SER A 280 5.29 25.55 18.94
C SER A 280 3.77 25.56 18.76
N LEU A 281 3.05 25.80 19.84
CA LEU A 281 1.60 26.04 19.80
C LEU A 281 1.23 27.52 19.49
N ASP A 282 2.22 28.39 19.25
CA ASP A 282 1.97 29.75 18.78
C ASP A 282 1.52 29.72 17.32
N THR A 283 0.25 30.01 17.10
CA THR A 283 -0.39 30.03 15.76
C THR A 283 0.24 31.01 14.78
N LYS A 284 1.08 31.95 15.23
CA LYS A 284 1.85 32.85 14.36
C LYS A 284 2.99 32.13 13.65
N GLN A 285 3.39 30.96 14.14
CA GLN A 285 4.46 30.13 13.55
C GLN A 285 3.91 29.10 12.58
N ALA A 286 2.61 29.11 12.33
CA ALA A 286 1.95 28.23 11.37
C ALA A 286 1.10 29.05 10.38
N GLN A 287 0.90 28.48 9.20
CA GLN A 287 0.00 29.01 8.18
C GLN A 287 -1.21 28.09 8.08
N PHE A 288 -2.39 28.65 8.04
CA PHE A 288 -3.66 27.92 7.99
C PHE A 288 -4.61 28.53 6.98
N TRP A 289 -5.22 27.72 6.13
CA TRP A 289 -6.13 28.14 5.07
C TRP A 289 -7.37 27.27 5.00
N SER A 290 -8.48 27.88 4.56
CA SER A 290 -9.56 27.14 3.94
C SER A 290 -9.37 27.14 2.42
N VAL A 291 -9.65 26.01 1.77
CA VAL A 291 -9.54 25.81 0.34
C VAL A 291 -10.94 25.63 -0.23
N SER A 292 -11.36 26.53 -1.12
CA SER A 292 -12.70 26.47 -1.74
C SER A 292 -12.67 25.79 -3.10
N SER A 293 -11.51 25.70 -3.72
CA SER A 293 -11.36 25.05 -5.02
C SER A 293 -9.94 24.59 -5.29
N GLN A 294 -9.85 23.50 -6.03
CA GLN A 294 -8.59 22.94 -6.51
C GLN A 294 -8.81 22.33 -7.89
N THR A 295 -8.02 22.72 -8.89
CA THR A 295 -8.19 22.21 -10.24
C THR A 295 -7.51 20.84 -10.41
N ALA A 296 -8.09 20.02 -11.29
CA ALA A 296 -7.54 18.74 -11.67
C ALA A 296 -6.15 18.83 -12.32
N ALA A 297 -5.85 19.92 -12.97
CA ALA A 297 -4.51 20.21 -13.46
C ALA A 297 -3.51 20.47 -12.33
N GLY A 298 -3.97 20.40 -11.07
CA GLY A 298 -3.13 20.38 -9.87
C GLY A 298 -2.45 21.69 -9.53
N VAL A 299 -2.70 22.73 -10.29
CA VAL A 299 -1.86 23.92 -10.27
C VAL A 299 -2.51 25.11 -9.57
N THR A 300 -3.82 25.09 -9.41
CA THR A 300 -4.53 26.24 -8.84
C THR A 300 -5.47 25.81 -7.72
N SER A 301 -5.12 26.24 -6.51
CA SER A 301 -6.02 26.16 -5.36
C SER A 301 -6.45 27.55 -4.96
N VAL A 302 -7.75 27.78 -4.76
CA VAL A 302 -8.25 29.03 -4.20
C VAL A 302 -8.24 28.92 -2.69
N LYS A 303 -7.20 29.47 -2.07
CA LYS A 303 -6.97 29.43 -0.62
C LYS A 303 -7.32 30.76 0.03
N THR A 304 -8.07 30.69 1.13
CA THR A 304 -8.38 31.86 1.99
C THR A 304 -7.65 31.71 3.31
N PRO A 305 -6.69 32.60 3.65
CA PRO A 305 -5.96 32.51 4.91
C PRO A 305 -6.88 32.65 6.11
N ILE A 306 -6.66 31.84 7.14
CA ILE A 306 -7.30 31.94 8.45
C ILE A 306 -6.30 32.62 9.39
N PRO A 307 -6.55 33.87 9.84
CA PRO A 307 -5.61 34.60 10.67
C PRO A 307 -5.28 33.86 11.98
N SER A 308 -4.05 33.99 12.47
CA SER A 308 -3.57 33.30 13.66
C SER A 308 -4.39 33.53 14.93
N GLY A 309 -5.08 34.69 15.03
CA GLY A 309 -6.00 34.97 16.15
C GLY A 309 -7.42 34.39 16.02
N GLN A 310 -7.71 33.67 14.97
CA GLN A 310 -9.01 33.05 14.69
C GLN A 310 -9.01 31.52 14.90
N TRP A 311 -7.92 30.93 15.27
CA TRP A 311 -7.78 29.50 15.57
C TRP A 311 -6.71 29.26 16.64
N ALA A 312 -6.71 28.08 17.22
CA ALA A 312 -5.71 27.66 18.20
C ALA A 312 -5.38 26.19 18.03
N TRP A 313 -4.19 25.81 18.41
CA TRP A 313 -3.82 24.43 18.70
C TRP A 313 -4.51 24.02 20.01
N ALA A 314 -5.71 23.52 19.92
CA ALA A 314 -6.54 23.22 21.09
C ALA A 314 -7.65 22.22 20.78
N TYR A 315 -8.02 21.47 21.83
CA TYR A 315 -9.25 20.68 21.89
C TYR A 315 -10.34 21.53 22.56
N CYS A 316 -11.48 21.70 21.92
CA CYS A 316 -12.53 22.65 22.33
C CYS A 316 -13.88 21.96 22.62
N PRO A 317 -14.01 21.07 23.60
CA PRO A 317 -15.29 20.40 23.90
C PRO A 317 -16.37 21.37 24.35
N ASN A 318 -16.00 22.52 24.94
CA ASN A 318 -16.90 23.53 25.46
C ASN A 318 -16.76 24.89 24.73
N GLY A 319 -16.16 24.86 23.53
CA GLY A 319 -15.93 26.07 22.72
C GLY A 319 -14.58 26.74 23.00
N TRP A 320 -14.37 27.87 22.29
CA TRP A 320 -13.14 28.67 22.36
C TRP A 320 -12.85 29.23 23.78
N PRO A 321 -11.56 29.30 24.21
CA PRO A 321 -10.32 28.97 23.48
C PRO A 321 -9.89 27.50 23.56
N GLY A 322 -10.63 26.67 24.28
CA GLY A 322 -10.30 25.27 24.48
C GLY A 322 -9.08 25.00 25.39
N MET A 323 -8.67 23.75 25.40
CA MET A 323 -7.48 23.29 26.10
C MET A 323 -6.33 23.12 25.09
N PRO A 324 -5.13 23.73 25.32
CA PRO A 324 -4.01 23.57 24.42
C PRO A 324 -3.74 22.10 24.10
N ASN A 325 -3.62 21.76 22.81
CA ASN A 325 -3.40 20.40 22.36
C ASN A 325 -2.78 20.40 20.96
N ALA A 326 -1.64 19.76 20.81
CA ALA A 326 -0.88 19.71 19.56
C ALA A 326 -1.58 18.98 18.40
N ASN A 327 -2.56 18.13 18.71
CA ASN A 327 -3.21 17.26 17.73
C ASN A 327 -4.60 17.80 17.28
N TRP A 328 -5.02 18.94 17.81
CA TRP A 328 -6.35 19.49 17.55
C TRP A 328 -6.31 20.97 17.17
N ILE A 329 -7.18 21.32 16.26
CA ILE A 329 -7.41 22.70 15.83
C ILE A 329 -8.77 23.15 16.30
N CYS A 330 -8.83 24.29 16.95
CA CYS A 330 -10.06 24.94 17.40
C CYS A 330 -10.27 26.28 16.68
N LEU A 331 -11.42 26.47 16.07
CA LEU A 331 -11.81 27.73 15.46
C LEU A 331 -12.49 28.64 16.50
N LYS A 332 -12.15 29.95 16.50
CA LYS A 332 -12.68 30.93 17.44
C LYS A 332 -14.17 31.18 17.27
N ASN A 333 -14.58 31.34 16.03
CA ASN A 333 -15.97 31.68 15.71
C ASN A 333 -16.43 30.78 14.56
N GLY A 334 -17.21 29.77 14.85
CA GLY A 334 -17.85 28.97 13.84
C GLY A 334 -17.46 27.49 13.87
N THR A 335 -17.94 26.80 12.88
CA THR A 335 -17.71 25.39 12.62
C THR A 335 -16.93 25.25 11.33
N PHE A 336 -16.19 24.17 11.19
CA PHE A 336 -15.59 23.82 9.92
C PHE A 336 -16.69 23.60 8.87
N ASN A 337 -16.53 24.21 7.71
CA ASN A 337 -17.49 24.09 6.63
C ASN A 337 -17.22 22.77 5.87
N PRO A 338 -18.17 21.83 5.79
CA PRO A 338 -17.97 20.55 5.11
C PRO A 338 -17.78 20.64 3.58
N LYS A 339 -18.00 21.82 2.99
CA LYS A 339 -17.77 22.10 1.57
C LYS A 339 -16.39 22.69 1.29
N LEU A 340 -15.59 22.92 2.31
CA LEU A 340 -14.22 23.42 2.19
C LEU A 340 -13.25 22.37 2.67
N GLU A 341 -12.08 22.35 2.10
CA GLU A 341 -10.92 21.71 2.64
C GLU A 341 -10.13 22.68 3.52
N TYR A 342 -9.33 22.17 4.42
CA TYR A 342 -8.50 22.99 5.29
C TYR A 342 -7.07 22.43 5.29
N GLU A 343 -6.13 23.31 5.02
CA GLU A 343 -4.72 22.98 4.90
C GLU A 343 -3.88 23.83 5.83
N MET A 344 -2.75 23.27 6.28
CA MET A 344 -1.80 24.02 7.07
C MET A 344 -0.36 23.66 6.77
N VAL A 345 0.53 24.63 7.04
CA VAL A 345 1.98 24.42 7.11
C VAL A 345 2.45 24.89 8.47
N TYR A 346 3.24 24.07 9.12
CA TYR A 346 3.81 24.36 10.41
C TYR A 346 5.20 23.74 10.57
N THR A 347 5.99 24.25 11.50
CA THR A 347 7.25 23.61 11.89
C THR A 347 6.94 22.47 12.84
N ALA A 348 7.23 21.25 12.41
CA ALA A 348 7.14 20.05 13.23
C ALA A 348 8.48 19.76 13.92
N GLU A 349 8.44 18.91 14.94
CA GLU A 349 9.61 18.43 15.68
C GLU A 349 9.66 16.91 15.74
N ASN A 350 10.83 16.36 16.09
CA ASN A 350 11.01 14.94 16.39
C ASN A 350 10.69 14.00 15.21
N PRO A 351 11.40 14.11 14.06
CA PRO A 351 11.18 13.24 12.93
C PRO A 351 11.52 11.78 13.27
N LEU A 352 10.67 10.86 12.82
CA LEU A 352 10.95 9.43 12.89
C LEU A 352 11.92 9.01 11.80
N VAL A 353 12.86 8.13 12.14
CA VAL A 353 13.75 7.48 11.16
C VAL A 353 12.99 6.33 10.52
N LEU A 354 12.08 6.67 9.59
CA LEU A 354 11.07 5.76 9.04
C LEU A 354 11.67 4.55 8.32
N GLY A 355 12.81 4.72 7.63
CA GLY A 355 13.48 3.66 6.88
C GLY A 355 13.90 2.46 7.73
N VAL A 356 14.03 2.61 9.06
CA VAL A 356 14.27 1.48 9.98
C VAL A 356 13.11 0.48 9.96
N GLY A 357 11.92 0.88 9.51
CA GLY A 357 10.79 -0.03 9.31
C GLY A 357 11.07 -1.12 8.25
N PHE A 358 11.84 -0.82 7.20
CA PHE A 358 12.30 -1.82 6.24
C PHE A 358 13.25 -2.83 6.88
N VAL A 359 14.15 -2.34 7.74
CA VAL A 359 15.09 -3.19 8.47
C VAL A 359 14.35 -4.14 9.40
N ALA A 360 13.38 -3.65 10.17
CA ALA A 360 12.57 -4.47 11.08
C ALA A 360 11.81 -5.59 10.35
N PHE A 361 11.23 -5.29 9.19
CA PHE A 361 10.51 -6.25 8.35
C PHE A 361 11.45 -7.31 7.77
N ARG A 362 12.62 -6.89 7.25
CA ARG A 362 13.68 -7.74 6.73
C ARG A 362 14.20 -8.71 7.78
N ASP A 363 14.60 -8.17 8.92
CA ASP A 363 15.30 -8.92 9.96
C ASP A 363 14.42 -10.00 10.59
N LEU A 364 13.13 -9.73 10.80
CA LEU A 364 12.21 -10.78 11.25
C LEU A 364 12.11 -11.91 10.21
N ALA A 365 11.92 -11.58 8.95
CA ALA A 365 11.79 -12.58 7.89
C ALA A 365 13.07 -13.44 7.76
N ALA A 366 14.24 -12.79 7.78
CA ALA A 366 15.54 -13.47 7.74
C ALA A 366 15.73 -14.37 8.97
N PHE A 367 15.43 -13.87 10.17
CA PHE A 367 15.53 -14.65 11.40
C PHE A 367 14.60 -15.89 11.40
N LEU A 368 13.35 -15.73 10.97
CA LEU A 368 12.41 -16.85 10.89
C LEU A 368 12.83 -17.88 9.86
N ARG A 369 13.48 -17.46 8.78
CA ARG A 369 13.93 -18.32 7.70
C ARG A 369 15.23 -19.06 8.03
N TYR A 370 16.21 -18.39 8.63
CA TYR A 370 17.58 -18.86 8.76
C TYR A 370 18.07 -19.01 10.19
N GLY A 371 17.47 -18.28 11.13
CA GLY A 371 17.89 -18.21 12.51
C GLY A 371 17.32 -19.34 13.39
N THR A 372 18.02 -19.61 14.48
CA THR A 372 17.56 -20.54 15.55
C THR A 372 17.27 -19.82 16.84
N ASP A 373 18.26 -19.15 17.42
CA ASP A 373 18.19 -18.43 18.68
C ASP A 373 18.69 -16.99 18.51
N ALA A 374 18.05 -16.05 19.18
CA ALA A 374 18.50 -14.67 19.20
C ALA A 374 19.57 -14.47 20.31
N PRO A 375 20.66 -13.70 20.08
CA PRO A 375 21.77 -13.53 21.03
C PRO A 375 21.36 -13.00 22.40
N GLY A 376 20.41 -12.09 22.45
CA GLY A 376 19.84 -11.52 23.69
C GLY A 376 18.68 -12.32 24.27
N GLY A 377 18.38 -13.49 23.71
CA GLY A 377 17.40 -14.45 24.22
C GLY A 377 16.15 -14.65 23.35
N GLY A 378 15.57 -15.82 23.51
CA GLY A 378 14.41 -16.30 22.75
C GLY A 378 14.79 -17.11 21.51
N SER A 379 13.97 -18.11 21.20
CA SER A 379 14.19 -19.02 20.07
C SER A 379 13.18 -18.82 18.96
N ASN A 380 13.58 -19.04 17.74
CA ASN A 380 12.71 -19.05 16.58
C ASN A 380 11.71 -20.24 16.68
N PRO A 381 10.38 -19.97 16.81
CA PRO A 381 9.40 -21.03 17.02
C PRO A 381 9.17 -21.93 15.79
N ILE A 382 9.74 -21.55 14.64
CA ILE A 382 9.62 -22.28 13.37
C ILE A 382 10.97 -22.60 12.77
N ALA A 383 12.05 -22.62 13.57
CA ALA A 383 13.41 -22.86 13.12
C ALA A 383 13.53 -24.09 12.22
N GLY A 384 14.24 -23.97 11.09
CA GLY A 384 14.44 -25.03 10.13
C GLY A 384 13.22 -25.47 9.32
N SER A 385 12.07 -24.80 9.50
CA SER A 385 10.83 -25.15 8.78
C SER A 385 10.68 -24.45 7.43
N ILE A 386 11.47 -23.41 7.13
CA ILE A 386 11.26 -22.54 5.96
C ILE A 386 12.34 -22.79 4.91
N THR A 387 11.91 -23.13 3.70
CA THR A 387 12.78 -23.32 2.53
C THR A 387 12.58 -22.23 1.47
N LYS A 388 11.36 -21.69 1.38
CA LYS A 388 10.97 -20.62 0.48
C LYS A 388 10.19 -19.55 1.23
N ALA A 389 10.43 -18.30 0.89
CA ALA A 389 9.71 -17.17 1.46
C ALA A 389 9.20 -16.25 0.37
N MET A 390 7.98 -15.71 0.56
CA MET A 390 7.44 -14.64 -0.25
C MET A 390 6.82 -13.55 0.62
N THR A 391 6.86 -12.32 0.13
CA THR A 391 6.12 -11.20 0.71
C THR A 391 4.93 -10.84 -0.15
N VAL A 392 3.85 -10.39 0.48
CA VAL A 392 2.62 -9.95 -0.18
C VAL A 392 2.07 -8.69 0.48
N GLY A 393 1.56 -7.79 -0.31
CA GLY A 393 0.92 -6.58 0.20
C GLY A 393 0.07 -5.89 -0.85
N ALA A 394 -1.04 -5.27 -0.41
CA ALA A 394 -1.98 -4.60 -1.28
C ALA A 394 -2.05 -3.10 -0.98
N SER A 395 -2.21 -2.26 -2.00
CA SER A 395 -2.34 -0.80 -1.86
C SER A 395 -1.11 -0.22 -1.14
N GLN A 396 -1.26 0.53 -0.06
CA GLN A 396 -0.15 1.05 0.75
C GLN A 396 0.93 -0.01 1.06
N SER A 397 0.54 -1.25 1.27
CA SER A 397 1.46 -2.34 1.55
C SER A 397 2.24 -2.77 0.31
N ALA A 398 1.67 -2.62 -0.89
CA ALA A 398 2.40 -2.81 -2.15
C ALA A 398 3.44 -1.69 -2.35
N ALA A 399 3.07 -0.44 -2.08
CA ALA A 399 4.01 0.67 -2.10
C ALA A 399 5.19 0.48 -1.12
N PHE A 400 4.96 -0.16 0.03
CA PHE A 400 6.03 -0.58 0.94
C PHE A 400 6.95 -1.62 0.29
N ILE A 401 6.40 -2.65 -0.37
CA ILE A 401 7.18 -3.68 -1.07
C ILE A 401 8.02 -3.05 -2.19
N HIS A 402 7.49 -2.07 -2.93
CA HIS A 402 8.24 -1.33 -3.94
C HIS A 402 9.47 -0.65 -3.31
N GLY A 403 9.30 0.11 -2.24
CA GLY A 403 10.41 0.73 -1.52
C GLY A 403 11.39 -0.29 -0.94
N PHE A 404 10.91 -1.36 -0.32
CA PHE A 404 11.72 -2.44 0.24
C PHE A 404 12.69 -3.04 -0.79
N ILE A 405 12.19 -3.27 -2.01
CA ILE A 405 13.01 -3.80 -3.12
C ILE A 405 13.92 -2.70 -3.68
N PHE A 406 13.39 -1.51 -3.91
CA PHE A 406 14.13 -0.38 -4.49
C PHE A 406 15.38 -0.03 -3.68
N TRP A 407 15.28 0.04 -2.35
CA TRP A 407 16.42 0.35 -1.48
C TRP A 407 17.28 -0.87 -1.14
N GLY A 408 17.01 -2.06 -1.71
CA GLY A 408 17.87 -3.25 -1.61
C GLY A 408 17.69 -4.08 -0.34
N PHE A 409 16.60 -3.89 0.42
CA PHE A 409 16.37 -4.60 1.68
C PHE A 409 16.01 -6.09 1.52
N ASN A 410 15.95 -6.63 0.29
CA ASN A 410 15.79 -8.07 0.10
C ASN A 410 17.09 -8.88 0.29
N GLU A 411 18.15 -8.22 0.67
CA GLU A 411 19.41 -8.81 1.10
C GLU A 411 19.47 -8.86 2.63
N GLU A 412 19.89 -10.00 3.20
CA GLU A 412 20.00 -10.15 4.65
C GLU A 412 21.11 -9.30 5.28
N GLY A 413 22.21 -9.12 4.58
CA GLY A 413 23.37 -8.42 5.07
C GLY A 413 24.17 -9.24 6.07
N ARG A 414 23.69 -9.39 7.31
CA ARG A 414 24.31 -10.25 8.33
C ARG A 414 23.28 -11.07 9.09
N ASP A 415 23.72 -12.23 9.61
CA ASP A 415 22.89 -13.06 10.48
C ASP A 415 22.88 -12.54 11.94
N GLN A 416 22.03 -13.14 12.76
CA GLN A 416 21.87 -12.78 14.18
C GLN A 416 23.15 -12.87 15.04
N TRP A 417 24.20 -13.47 14.51
CA TRP A 417 25.52 -13.58 15.16
C TRP A 417 26.54 -12.58 14.59
N GLY A 418 26.13 -11.74 13.64
CA GLY A 418 26.98 -10.75 12.98
C GLY A 418 27.87 -11.30 11.86
N HIS A 419 27.66 -12.56 11.42
CA HIS A 419 28.40 -13.11 10.29
C HIS A 419 27.89 -12.51 8.98
N ASP A 420 28.79 -12.18 8.08
CA ASP A 420 28.49 -11.63 6.76
C ASP A 420 27.64 -12.63 5.94
N GLN A 421 26.46 -12.21 5.54
CA GLN A 421 25.50 -12.96 4.73
C GLN A 421 25.10 -12.20 3.46
N ARG A 422 25.91 -11.22 3.05
CA ARG A 422 25.66 -10.46 1.82
C ARG A 422 25.49 -11.38 0.63
N GLY A 423 24.49 -11.07 -0.22
CA GLY A 423 24.04 -11.95 -1.29
C GLY A 423 23.03 -13.04 -0.86
N ARG A 424 22.69 -13.15 0.45
CA ARG A 424 21.65 -14.08 0.91
C ARG A 424 20.27 -13.43 0.82
N ILE A 425 19.40 -14.03 -0.01
CA ILE A 425 18.07 -13.50 -0.30
C ILE A 425 17.11 -13.71 0.88
N VAL A 426 16.34 -12.68 1.23
CA VAL A 426 15.28 -12.78 2.26
C VAL A 426 14.01 -13.39 1.69
N PHE A 427 13.48 -12.84 0.60
CA PHE A 427 12.29 -13.35 -0.08
C PHE A 427 12.63 -13.86 -1.48
N ASP A 428 12.23 -15.10 -1.80
CA ASP A 428 12.32 -15.67 -3.15
C ASP A 428 11.29 -15.06 -4.10
N GLY A 429 10.17 -14.55 -3.56
CA GLY A 429 9.09 -13.92 -4.31
C GLY A 429 8.50 -12.70 -3.61
N ALA A 430 7.97 -11.77 -4.39
CA ALA A 430 7.23 -10.62 -3.90
C ALA A 430 5.97 -10.40 -4.74
N TRP A 431 4.85 -10.13 -4.08
CA TRP A 431 3.57 -9.88 -4.73
C TRP A 431 2.99 -8.52 -4.31
N PRO A 432 3.45 -7.42 -4.90
CA PRO A 432 2.77 -6.12 -4.77
C PRO A 432 1.46 -6.15 -5.57
N GLN A 433 0.36 -5.74 -4.92
CA GLN A 433 -0.98 -5.71 -5.48
C GLN A 433 -1.53 -4.29 -5.48
N ILE A 434 -2.17 -3.88 -6.56
CA ILE A 434 -3.01 -2.68 -6.66
C ILE A 434 -2.36 -1.38 -6.17
N ASP A 435 -1.11 -1.11 -6.59
CA ASP A 435 -0.44 0.18 -6.35
C ASP A 435 0.63 0.44 -7.40
N GLY A 436 0.74 1.69 -7.88
CA GLY A 436 1.76 2.18 -8.82
C GLY A 436 2.71 3.20 -8.18
N ARG A 437 2.83 3.24 -6.85
CA ARG A 437 3.61 4.23 -6.10
C ARG A 437 4.69 3.56 -5.25
N MET A 438 5.53 4.37 -4.64
CA MET A 438 6.51 3.94 -3.63
C MET A 438 6.19 4.59 -2.28
N MET A 439 6.37 3.82 -1.20
CA MET A 439 6.11 4.33 0.15
C MET A 439 7.19 5.31 0.60
N VAL A 440 6.75 6.45 1.10
CA VAL A 440 7.61 7.56 1.59
C VAL A 440 8.19 7.20 2.96
N MET A 441 9.16 6.31 2.98
CA MET A 441 9.81 5.85 4.22
C MET A 441 11.24 6.38 4.38
N ASN A 442 11.79 7.04 3.38
CA ASN A 442 13.18 7.49 3.41
C ASN A 442 13.34 9.00 3.31
N ILE A 443 12.33 9.73 3.75
CA ILE A 443 12.29 11.19 3.74
C ILE A 443 12.03 11.69 5.16
N ARG A 444 12.75 12.75 5.59
CA ARG A 444 12.53 13.39 6.89
C ARG A 444 11.09 13.94 6.98
N PHE A 445 10.40 13.69 8.07
CA PHE A 445 8.97 13.97 8.24
C PHE A 445 8.09 13.32 7.16
N GLY A 446 8.53 12.20 6.59
CA GLY A 446 7.73 11.38 5.68
C GLY A 446 6.40 11.01 6.31
N GLN A 447 5.39 10.85 5.46
CA GLN A 447 4.01 10.59 5.88
C GLN A 447 3.50 9.32 5.15
N PRO A 448 3.97 8.12 5.51
CA PRO A 448 3.62 6.86 4.85
C PRO A 448 2.13 6.64 4.68
N ASN A 449 1.36 7.29 5.51
CA ASN A 449 -0.07 7.13 5.58
C ASN A 449 -0.85 8.29 4.95
N ASN A 450 -0.12 9.24 4.37
CA ASN A 450 -0.72 10.37 3.69
C ASN A 450 -1.45 9.90 2.43
N LEU A 451 -2.74 10.17 2.36
CA LEU A 451 -3.60 9.92 1.20
C LEU A 451 -3.90 11.22 0.44
N MET A 452 -3.01 12.20 0.51
CA MET A 452 -3.18 13.49 -0.14
C MET A 452 -2.72 13.41 -1.59
N TYR A 453 -3.64 13.64 -2.50
CA TYR A 453 -3.42 13.40 -3.93
C TYR A 453 -2.56 14.44 -4.62
N LEU A 454 -2.56 15.66 -4.11
CA LEU A 454 -1.88 16.76 -4.77
C LEU A 454 -0.39 16.82 -4.44
N TYR A 455 -0.01 16.49 -3.21
CA TYR A 455 1.36 16.64 -2.73
C TYR A 455 1.88 15.34 -2.08
N MET A 456 1.64 14.21 -2.74
CA MET A 456 2.11 12.92 -2.23
C MET A 456 3.61 12.75 -2.46
N GLY A 457 4.33 12.46 -1.40
CA GLY A 457 5.68 11.94 -1.52
C GLY A 457 5.69 10.52 -2.11
N GLY A 458 6.79 10.12 -2.73
CA GLY A 458 6.92 8.83 -3.40
C GLY A 458 6.25 8.75 -4.78
N ASP A 459 5.52 9.78 -5.19
CA ASP A 459 4.86 9.86 -6.48
C ASP A 459 5.84 10.03 -7.66
N GLU A 460 7.07 10.42 -7.41
CA GLU A 460 8.10 10.63 -8.41
C GLU A 460 9.16 9.52 -8.45
N ALA A 461 9.00 8.51 -7.61
CA ALA A 461 9.87 7.35 -7.56
C ALA A 461 9.92 6.59 -8.90
N PRO A 462 11.04 5.92 -9.22
CA PRO A 462 11.12 5.04 -10.38
C PRO A 462 10.35 3.74 -10.12
N VAL A 463 9.02 3.80 -10.19
CA VAL A 463 8.10 2.67 -9.92
C VAL A 463 8.02 1.65 -11.05
N TRP A 464 8.98 1.66 -11.99
CA TRP A 464 9.15 0.65 -13.03
C TRP A 464 10.25 -0.35 -12.66
N TRP A 465 10.13 -1.57 -13.14
CA TRP A 465 11.01 -2.67 -12.73
C TRP A 465 12.37 -2.69 -13.43
N ALA A 466 12.42 -2.30 -14.70
CA ALA A 466 13.66 -2.25 -15.48
C ALA A 466 14.39 -0.92 -15.29
N ASN A 467 15.69 -0.89 -15.54
CA ASN A 467 16.41 0.38 -15.57
C ASN A 467 15.93 1.24 -16.76
N TYR A 468 15.34 2.38 -16.43
CA TYR A 468 14.81 3.34 -17.40
C TYR A 468 15.06 4.77 -16.89
N PRO A 469 15.42 5.73 -17.74
CA PRO A 469 15.69 7.10 -17.31
C PRO A 469 14.40 7.83 -16.89
N ASN A 470 14.48 8.60 -15.81
CA ASN A 470 13.41 9.54 -15.50
C ASN A 470 13.51 10.75 -16.45
N LEU A 471 12.79 10.67 -17.57
CA LEU A 471 12.82 11.70 -18.61
C LEU A 471 12.17 13.02 -18.18
N ALA A 472 11.28 13.00 -17.18
CA ALA A 472 10.63 14.21 -16.68
C ALA A 472 11.61 15.11 -15.92
N ARG A 473 12.59 14.51 -15.22
CA ARG A 473 13.64 15.16 -14.44
C ARG A 473 15.02 15.09 -15.06
N HIS A 474 15.19 14.43 -16.20
CA HIS A 474 16.49 14.18 -16.82
C HIS A 474 17.47 13.43 -15.93
N LEU A 475 16.95 12.51 -15.08
CA LEU A 475 17.79 11.65 -14.25
C LEU A 475 18.25 10.41 -15.02
N PRO A 476 19.40 9.82 -14.64
CA PRO A 476 19.92 8.61 -15.26
C PRO A 476 18.95 7.43 -15.15
N ALA A 477 19.26 6.35 -15.87
CA ALA A 477 18.46 5.14 -15.82
C ALA A 477 18.60 4.46 -14.45
N ASP A 478 17.48 4.23 -13.81
CA ASP A 478 17.32 3.47 -12.57
C ASP A 478 15.99 2.69 -12.63
N GLY A 479 15.73 1.81 -11.66
CA GLY A 479 14.53 1.02 -11.56
C GLY A 479 14.51 0.17 -10.29
N MET A 480 13.34 -0.34 -9.94
CA MET A 480 13.15 -1.04 -8.66
C MET A 480 14.06 -2.24 -8.46
N LEU A 481 14.52 -2.90 -9.52
CA LEU A 481 15.43 -4.06 -9.42
C LEU A 481 16.93 -3.70 -9.52
N HIS A 482 17.28 -2.41 -9.62
CA HIS A 482 18.67 -2.02 -9.88
C HIS A 482 19.63 -2.51 -8.78
N ARG A 483 19.31 -2.25 -7.50
CA ARG A 483 20.20 -2.62 -6.38
C ARG A 483 20.26 -4.14 -6.19
N CYS A 484 19.12 -4.78 -6.10
CA CYS A 484 19.09 -6.24 -5.88
C CYS A 484 19.76 -7.03 -7.01
N ALA A 485 19.80 -6.47 -8.24
CA ALA A 485 20.49 -7.10 -9.37
C ALA A 485 22.03 -7.09 -9.20
N GLN A 486 22.57 -6.11 -8.49
CA GLN A 486 24.02 -6.05 -8.20
C GLN A 486 24.45 -7.16 -7.24
N ASP A 487 23.57 -7.52 -6.30
CA ASP A 487 23.85 -8.49 -5.22
C ASP A 487 23.20 -9.86 -5.45
N ASN A 488 22.53 -10.06 -6.61
CA ASN A 488 21.76 -11.26 -6.95
C ASN A 488 20.65 -11.60 -5.94
N THR A 489 20.05 -10.59 -5.32
CA THR A 489 18.99 -10.74 -4.33
C THR A 489 17.60 -10.33 -4.85
N CYS A 490 17.43 -10.15 -6.16
CA CYS A 490 16.15 -9.84 -6.75
C CYS A 490 15.17 -11.02 -6.63
N PRO A 491 13.99 -10.81 -6.03
CA PRO A 491 12.94 -11.83 -5.99
C PRO A 491 12.28 -12.01 -7.36
N ALA A 492 11.53 -13.11 -7.53
CA ALA A 492 10.50 -13.16 -8.56
C ALA A 492 9.38 -12.19 -8.18
N ILE A 493 8.87 -11.42 -9.14
CA ILE A 493 7.81 -10.42 -8.90
C ILE A 493 6.50 -10.88 -9.55
N LEU A 494 5.45 -10.98 -8.75
CA LEU A 494 4.08 -11.06 -9.23
C LEU A 494 3.42 -9.71 -9.02
N GLU A 495 3.22 -8.92 -10.05
CA GLU A 495 2.58 -7.62 -9.97
C GLU A 495 1.15 -7.71 -10.54
N THR A 496 0.17 -7.34 -9.73
CA THR A 496 -1.25 -7.32 -10.13
C THR A 496 -1.85 -5.95 -9.90
N PHE A 497 -2.63 -5.45 -10.86
CA PHE A 497 -3.33 -4.19 -10.76
C PHE A 497 -4.57 -4.18 -11.65
N ALA A 498 -5.49 -3.26 -11.38
CA ALA A 498 -6.77 -3.14 -12.08
C ALA A 498 -6.92 -1.79 -12.78
N SER A 499 -8.07 -1.58 -13.37
CA SER A 499 -8.44 -0.31 -13.99
C SER A 499 -8.34 0.87 -13.01
N ALA A 500 -8.76 0.67 -11.76
CA ALA A 500 -8.70 1.70 -10.73
C ALA A 500 -7.31 2.30 -10.55
N GLU A 501 -6.24 1.49 -10.63
CA GLU A 501 -4.88 1.95 -10.40
C GLU A 501 -4.34 2.86 -11.52
N LEU A 502 -4.90 2.75 -12.73
CA LEU A 502 -4.60 3.73 -13.79
C LEU A 502 -5.17 5.11 -13.48
N TYR A 503 -6.24 5.19 -12.69
CA TYR A 503 -6.91 6.45 -12.34
C TYR A 503 -6.48 6.98 -10.96
N SER A 504 -6.33 6.12 -9.96
CA SER A 504 -6.09 6.54 -8.58
C SER A 504 -4.64 6.41 -8.14
N GLU A 505 -3.90 5.40 -8.62
CA GLU A 505 -2.57 5.05 -8.11
C GLU A 505 -1.44 5.33 -9.13
N LYS A 506 -1.73 6.11 -10.19
CA LYS A 506 -0.75 6.52 -11.22
C LYS A 506 -0.01 5.37 -11.89
N MET A 507 -0.62 4.19 -11.97
CA MET A 507 0.02 2.96 -12.45
C MET A 507 0.54 3.06 -13.90
N SER A 508 0.03 3.99 -14.71
CA SER A 508 0.57 4.24 -16.06
C SER A 508 2.06 4.60 -16.04
N VAL A 509 2.56 5.20 -14.95
CA VAL A 509 3.99 5.54 -14.79
C VAL A 509 4.86 4.28 -14.75
N SER A 510 4.39 3.21 -14.10
CA SER A 510 5.09 1.91 -14.10
C SER A 510 5.16 1.26 -15.49
N LEU A 511 4.22 1.60 -16.39
CA LEU A 511 4.10 1.02 -17.72
C LEU A 511 4.96 1.76 -18.77
N CYS A 512 5.02 3.10 -18.67
CA CYS A 512 5.61 3.94 -19.72
C CYS A 512 6.44 5.14 -19.20
N GLY A 513 6.72 5.20 -17.90
CA GLY A 513 7.42 6.32 -17.28
C GLY A 513 6.55 7.58 -17.18
N PHE A 514 7.10 8.62 -16.58
CA PHE A 514 6.39 9.88 -16.34
C PHE A 514 5.97 10.62 -17.62
N THR A 515 6.75 10.51 -18.67
CA THR A 515 6.45 11.18 -19.96
C THR A 515 5.66 10.31 -20.94
N CYS A 516 5.57 9.03 -20.65
CA CYS A 516 4.84 8.02 -21.39
C CYS A 516 5.09 8.07 -22.91
N VAL A 517 6.36 8.13 -23.30
CA VAL A 517 6.78 8.20 -24.72
C VAL A 517 7.00 6.84 -25.36
N GLN A 518 7.20 5.80 -24.54
CA GLN A 518 7.37 4.42 -24.98
C GLN A 518 7.02 3.44 -23.86
N ASP A 519 6.74 2.19 -24.22
CA ASP A 519 6.58 1.11 -23.24
C ASP A 519 7.91 0.82 -22.54
N ILE A 520 7.84 0.56 -21.23
CA ILE A 520 8.97 0.04 -20.46
C ILE A 520 8.84 -1.46 -20.40
N SER A 521 9.81 -2.20 -20.96
CA SER A 521 9.83 -3.65 -20.92
C SER A 521 10.06 -4.15 -19.49
N ILE A 522 9.37 -5.22 -19.10
CA ILE A 522 9.56 -5.84 -17.80
C ILE A 522 10.71 -6.88 -17.86
N PRO A 523 11.55 -6.99 -16.79
CA PRO A 523 12.55 -8.05 -16.65
C PRO A 523 11.94 -9.45 -16.61
N SER A 524 12.72 -10.47 -16.91
CA SER A 524 12.26 -11.87 -17.03
C SER A 524 11.76 -12.49 -15.72
N ASN A 525 12.14 -11.92 -14.58
CA ASN A 525 11.66 -12.32 -13.25
C ASN A 525 10.42 -11.54 -12.79
N VAL A 526 9.83 -10.68 -13.64
CA VAL A 526 8.62 -9.90 -13.37
C VAL A 526 7.46 -10.44 -14.19
N TYR A 527 6.36 -10.74 -13.53
CA TYR A 527 5.11 -11.24 -14.09
C TYR A 527 4.00 -10.24 -13.79
N ARG A 528 3.53 -9.54 -14.83
CA ARG A 528 2.59 -8.40 -14.69
C ARG A 528 1.22 -8.75 -15.26
N TYR A 529 0.17 -8.51 -14.44
CA TYR A 529 -1.21 -8.83 -14.81
C TYR A 529 -2.17 -7.69 -14.50
N TYR A 530 -2.97 -7.35 -15.50
CA TYR A 530 -3.97 -6.29 -15.44
C TYR A 530 -5.38 -6.86 -15.42
N THR A 531 -6.26 -6.32 -14.58
CA THR A 531 -7.70 -6.65 -14.52
C THR A 531 -8.52 -5.52 -15.15
N PRO A 532 -8.94 -5.65 -16.43
CA PRO A 532 -9.72 -4.62 -17.10
C PRO A 532 -11.04 -4.33 -16.38
N GLY A 533 -11.38 -3.05 -16.25
CA GLY A 533 -12.63 -2.58 -15.70
C GLY A 533 -12.78 -2.69 -14.19
N ALA A 534 -11.93 -3.45 -13.47
CA ALA A 534 -12.10 -3.68 -12.04
C ALA A 534 -11.72 -2.48 -11.18
N THR A 535 -12.31 -2.43 -10.00
CA THR A 535 -12.03 -1.44 -8.95
C THR A 535 -10.80 -1.83 -8.12
N HIS A 536 -10.38 -0.93 -7.22
CA HIS A 536 -9.27 -1.13 -6.28
C HIS A 536 -9.55 -2.31 -5.32
N GLY A 537 -8.88 -3.44 -5.56
CA GLY A 537 -9.10 -4.68 -4.82
C GLY A 537 -10.26 -5.55 -5.33
N GLY A 538 -10.91 -5.17 -6.42
CA GLY A 538 -11.99 -5.90 -7.06
C GLY A 538 -13.33 -5.84 -6.33
N GLY A 539 -14.39 -6.26 -7.01
CA GLY A 539 -15.73 -6.41 -6.45
C GLY A 539 -15.80 -7.52 -5.39
N ALA A 540 -16.67 -7.35 -4.41
CA ALA A 540 -16.82 -8.30 -3.32
C ALA A 540 -17.36 -9.65 -3.81
N VAL A 541 -16.72 -10.73 -3.37
CA VAL A 541 -17.18 -12.11 -3.58
C VAL A 541 -17.82 -12.62 -2.30
N SER A 542 -19.05 -13.13 -2.41
CA SER A 542 -19.74 -13.76 -1.29
C SER A 542 -20.45 -15.02 -1.77
N PRO A 543 -20.42 -16.12 -1.01
CA PRO A 543 -21.18 -17.33 -1.35
C PRO A 543 -22.69 -17.11 -1.46
N SER A 544 -23.21 -16.07 -0.82
CA SER A 544 -24.64 -15.72 -0.81
C SER A 544 -25.06 -14.79 -1.94
N VAL A 545 -24.12 -14.26 -2.72
CA VAL A 545 -24.38 -13.32 -3.81
C VAL A 545 -24.04 -13.97 -5.15
N ASN A 546 -25.02 -14.08 -6.02
CA ASN A 546 -24.79 -14.52 -7.38
C ASN A 546 -24.23 -13.35 -8.20
N LEU A 547 -22.98 -13.47 -8.67
CA LEU A 547 -22.25 -12.46 -9.42
C LEU A 547 -22.97 -12.04 -10.72
N PHE A 548 -23.76 -12.94 -11.31
CA PHE A 548 -24.44 -12.75 -12.59
C PHE A 548 -25.90 -12.31 -12.45
N ASN A 549 -26.38 -12.00 -11.25
CA ASN A 549 -27.70 -11.41 -11.10
C ASN A 549 -27.72 -9.99 -11.63
N TRP A 550 -28.50 -9.80 -12.69
CA TRP A 550 -28.70 -8.50 -13.30
C TRP A 550 -29.76 -7.68 -12.54
N VAL A 551 -29.53 -6.40 -12.45
CA VAL A 551 -30.47 -5.41 -11.91
C VAL A 551 -30.69 -4.33 -12.96
N SER A 552 -31.93 -3.92 -13.17
CA SER A 552 -32.27 -2.84 -14.12
C SER A 552 -31.55 -1.53 -13.77
N PRO A 553 -31.09 -0.75 -14.77
CA PRO A 553 -30.53 0.60 -14.53
C PRO A 553 -31.45 1.51 -13.69
N ALA A 554 -32.77 1.32 -13.79
CA ALA A 554 -33.75 2.06 -13.01
C ALA A 554 -33.85 1.62 -11.53
N ALA A 555 -33.33 0.47 -11.17
CA ALA A 555 -33.47 -0.15 -9.84
C ALA A 555 -32.11 -0.47 -9.18
N VAL A 556 -31.00 -0.21 -9.86
CA VAL A 556 -29.68 -0.48 -9.30
C VAL A 556 -29.43 0.38 -8.07
N ASN A 557 -28.91 -0.26 -7.02
CA ASN A 557 -28.58 0.44 -5.76
C ASN A 557 -27.28 1.23 -5.92
N VAL A 558 -27.39 2.56 -5.88
CA VAL A 558 -26.24 3.46 -5.85
C VAL A 558 -25.98 3.86 -4.40
N PRO A 559 -24.80 3.55 -3.83
CA PRO A 559 -24.49 3.94 -2.46
C PRO A 559 -24.54 5.46 -2.26
N ALA A 560 -24.90 5.89 -1.05
CA ALA A 560 -24.93 7.30 -0.72
C ALA A 560 -23.54 7.93 -0.91
N GLY A 561 -23.49 9.09 -1.52
CA GLY A 561 -22.25 9.82 -1.83
C GLY A 561 -21.59 9.42 -3.16
N GLN A 562 -22.15 8.47 -3.90
CA GLN A 562 -21.63 8.01 -5.20
C GLN A 562 -22.63 8.29 -6.32
N SER A 563 -22.15 8.35 -7.56
CA SER A 563 -22.98 8.49 -8.77
C SER A 563 -23.32 7.17 -9.45
N LEU A 564 -22.52 6.14 -9.21
CA LEU A 564 -22.65 4.82 -9.82
C LEU A 564 -22.73 3.73 -8.73
N ALA A 565 -23.36 2.61 -9.06
CA ALA A 565 -23.28 1.41 -8.24
C ALA A 565 -21.81 0.93 -8.15
N ASN A 566 -21.49 0.16 -7.12
CA ASN A 566 -20.17 -0.42 -6.98
C ASN A 566 -19.87 -1.41 -8.11
N ASP A 567 -18.63 -1.41 -8.57
CA ASP A 567 -18.16 -2.36 -9.59
C ASP A 567 -18.15 -3.79 -9.03
N PRO A 568 -18.80 -4.74 -9.73
CA PRO A 568 -18.87 -6.13 -9.30
C PRO A 568 -17.73 -7.02 -9.82
N ILE A 569 -16.82 -6.55 -10.68
CA ILE A 569 -15.74 -7.40 -11.23
C ILE A 569 -14.83 -7.90 -10.11
N PRO A 570 -14.81 -9.20 -9.79
CA PRO A 570 -14.02 -9.72 -8.70
C PRO A 570 -12.59 -10.04 -9.16
N GLU A 571 -11.60 -9.54 -8.45
CA GLU A 571 -10.21 -9.96 -8.61
C GLU A 571 -9.88 -11.25 -7.86
N ALA A 572 -10.67 -11.62 -6.87
CA ALA A 572 -10.39 -12.77 -6.01
C ALA A 572 -10.17 -14.07 -6.79
N TYR A 573 -10.94 -14.34 -7.83
CA TYR A 573 -10.83 -15.57 -8.62
C TYR A 573 -9.52 -15.62 -9.43
N THR A 574 -9.14 -14.50 -10.05
CA THR A 574 -7.88 -14.41 -10.81
C THR A 574 -6.68 -14.43 -9.86
N ASN A 575 -6.78 -13.74 -8.74
CA ASN A 575 -5.73 -13.71 -7.71
C ASN A 575 -5.50 -15.08 -7.08
N ASN A 576 -6.55 -15.88 -6.84
CA ASN A 576 -6.41 -17.28 -6.40
C ASN A 576 -5.59 -18.11 -7.40
N ALA A 577 -5.88 -17.99 -8.68
CA ALA A 577 -5.16 -18.71 -9.73
C ALA A 577 -3.70 -18.22 -9.87
N LEU A 578 -3.46 -16.91 -9.77
CA LEU A 578 -2.12 -16.34 -9.82
C LEU A 578 -1.29 -16.71 -8.60
N GLN A 579 -1.87 -16.68 -7.40
CA GLN A 579 -1.20 -17.15 -6.18
C GLN A 579 -0.77 -18.60 -6.30
N TYR A 580 -1.66 -19.46 -6.79
CA TYR A 580 -1.35 -20.87 -7.06
C TYR A 580 -0.19 -21.03 -8.03
N ASN A 581 -0.24 -20.33 -9.17
CA ASN A 581 0.83 -20.41 -10.17
C ASN A 581 2.15 -19.86 -9.61
N PHE A 582 2.10 -18.77 -8.83
CA PHE A 582 3.31 -18.15 -8.26
C PHE A 582 3.98 -19.03 -7.20
N ILE A 583 3.21 -19.65 -6.32
CA ILE A 583 3.76 -20.62 -5.37
C ILE A 583 4.41 -21.79 -6.12
N ARG A 584 3.80 -22.28 -7.20
CA ARG A 584 4.41 -23.34 -8.04
C ARG A 584 5.66 -22.88 -8.76
N LEU A 585 5.76 -21.61 -9.16
CA LEU A 585 7.00 -21.07 -9.69
C LEU A 585 8.10 -21.10 -8.63
N LEU A 586 7.81 -20.62 -7.41
CA LEU A 586 8.81 -20.53 -6.34
C LEU A 586 9.28 -21.89 -5.82
N VAL A 587 8.34 -22.84 -5.68
CA VAL A 587 8.62 -24.16 -5.07
C VAL A 587 9.02 -25.20 -6.11
N ASN A 588 8.41 -25.20 -7.28
CA ASN A 588 8.55 -26.27 -8.28
C ASN A 588 9.14 -25.79 -9.62
N ALA A 589 9.52 -24.52 -9.75
CA ALA A 589 10.00 -23.91 -10.99
C ALA A 589 9.03 -24.06 -12.18
N VAL A 590 7.73 -24.09 -11.93
CA VAL A 590 6.69 -24.12 -12.96
C VAL A 590 6.43 -22.71 -13.47
N ALA A 591 6.59 -22.49 -14.78
CA ALA A 591 6.45 -21.18 -15.38
C ALA A 591 5.06 -20.56 -15.14
N MET A 592 5.03 -19.25 -14.89
CA MET A 592 3.81 -18.44 -14.81
C MET A 592 3.06 -18.41 -16.16
N PRO A 593 1.75 -18.09 -16.18
CA PRO A 593 1.10 -17.61 -17.39
C PRO A 593 1.85 -16.40 -17.99
N PRO A 594 1.81 -16.18 -19.32
CA PRO A 594 2.37 -14.96 -19.89
C PRO A 594 1.76 -13.70 -19.29
N SER A 595 2.59 -12.66 -19.07
CA SER A 595 2.14 -11.34 -18.62
C SER A 595 1.15 -10.74 -19.60
N VAL A 596 0.09 -10.10 -19.07
CA VAL A 596 -0.96 -9.47 -19.89
C VAL A 596 -1.37 -8.13 -19.25
N TYR A 597 -1.11 -7.02 -19.96
CA TYR A 597 -1.38 -5.65 -19.53
C TYR A 597 -1.40 -4.70 -20.74
N PRO A 598 -2.05 -3.51 -20.63
CA PRO A 598 -2.13 -2.55 -21.72
C PRO A 598 -0.77 -1.92 -22.04
N THR A 599 -0.53 -1.65 -23.34
CA THR A 599 0.70 -1.04 -23.81
C THR A 599 0.43 0.11 -24.80
N LEU A 600 1.37 1.07 -24.88
CA LEU A 600 1.34 2.15 -25.86
C LEU A 600 1.48 1.61 -27.28
N SER A 601 2.42 0.70 -27.50
CA SER A 601 2.75 0.15 -28.81
C SER A 601 1.58 -0.56 -29.50
N LYS A 602 0.63 -1.07 -28.71
CA LYS A 602 -0.63 -1.67 -29.22
C LYS A 602 -1.78 -0.65 -29.31
N GLY A 603 -1.56 0.61 -28.93
CA GLY A 603 -2.61 1.62 -28.87
C GLY A 603 -3.69 1.34 -27.84
N GLN A 604 -3.34 0.63 -26.76
CA GLN A 604 -4.23 0.21 -25.70
C GLN A 604 -4.15 1.13 -24.49
N LEU A 605 -2.96 1.67 -24.20
CA LEU A 605 -2.73 2.72 -23.23
C LEU A 605 -2.75 4.06 -23.99
N VAL A 606 -3.69 4.93 -23.67
CA VAL A 606 -4.00 6.15 -24.43
C VAL A 606 -4.19 7.35 -23.51
N PRO A 607 -4.05 8.60 -24.02
CA PRO A 607 -4.31 9.77 -23.17
C PRO A 607 -5.69 9.74 -22.53
N ASN A 608 -5.76 10.09 -21.24
CA ASN A 608 -6.99 10.13 -20.44
C ASN A 608 -7.89 11.31 -20.83
N THR A 609 -8.41 11.27 -22.04
CA THR A 609 -9.43 12.19 -22.53
C THR A 609 -10.58 11.36 -23.11
N LYS A 610 -11.79 11.91 -23.18
CA LYS A 610 -12.94 11.21 -23.75
C LYS A 610 -12.64 10.68 -25.17
N ALA A 611 -12.03 11.51 -26.01
CA ALA A 611 -11.62 11.13 -27.36
C ALA A 611 -10.46 10.12 -27.36
N GLY A 612 -9.48 10.28 -26.47
CA GLY A 612 -8.33 9.38 -26.36
C GLY A 612 -8.74 7.97 -26.00
N VAL A 613 -9.52 7.81 -24.93
CA VAL A 613 -10.02 6.48 -24.47
C VAL A 613 -11.12 5.95 -25.40
N GLY A 614 -11.77 6.82 -26.18
CA GLY A 614 -12.90 6.45 -27.05
C GLY A 614 -14.21 6.24 -26.29
N PHE A 615 -14.43 6.96 -25.18
CA PHE A 615 -15.59 6.75 -24.32
C PHE A 615 -16.90 7.20 -25.00
N PRO A 616 -17.90 6.33 -25.11
CA PRO A 616 -19.16 6.64 -25.77
C PRO A 616 -20.04 7.61 -24.97
N ASP A 617 -21.02 8.25 -25.65
CA ASP A 617 -22.04 9.06 -25.00
C ASP A 617 -23.12 8.17 -24.40
N ILE A 618 -22.94 7.79 -23.12
CA ILE A 618 -23.91 6.96 -22.38
C ILE A 618 -24.73 7.87 -21.48
N PRO A 619 -26.09 7.91 -21.62
CA PRO A 619 -26.93 8.68 -20.74
C PRO A 619 -26.74 8.26 -19.28
N GLY A 620 -26.44 9.21 -18.40
CA GLY A 620 -26.20 8.97 -16.97
C GLY A 620 -24.76 8.54 -16.61
N LEU A 621 -23.85 8.38 -17.60
CA LEU A 621 -22.46 8.01 -17.37
C LEU A 621 -21.49 8.98 -18.08
N PRO A 622 -21.27 10.19 -17.53
CA PRO A 622 -20.37 11.16 -18.16
C PRO A 622 -18.90 10.79 -18.01
N TYR A 623 -18.09 11.10 -19.04
CA TYR A 623 -16.64 11.00 -19.01
C TYR A 623 -16.03 12.37 -19.30
N GLY A 624 -15.45 13.01 -18.27
CA GLY A 624 -14.86 14.36 -18.40
C GLY A 624 -13.40 14.35 -18.85
N GLY A 625 -12.71 13.21 -18.82
CA GLY A 625 -11.27 13.11 -19.04
C GLY A 625 -10.43 13.57 -17.86
N ASN A 626 -11.06 13.80 -16.72
CA ASN A 626 -10.46 14.30 -15.49
C ASN A 626 -10.71 13.34 -14.29
N GLN A 627 -10.89 12.06 -14.56
CA GLN A 627 -11.12 11.02 -13.56
C GLN A 627 -9.86 10.60 -12.81
N ALA A 628 -8.70 11.14 -13.16
CA ALA A 628 -7.44 10.79 -12.53
C ALA A 628 -6.60 12.03 -12.21
N TRP A 629 -5.86 11.98 -11.10
CA TRP A 629 -4.83 12.96 -10.82
C TRP A 629 -3.63 12.75 -11.74
N PRO A 630 -3.12 13.81 -12.38
CA PRO A 630 -1.92 13.71 -13.18
C PRO A 630 -0.69 13.44 -12.30
N PRO A 631 0.34 12.78 -12.83
CA PRO A 631 1.66 12.82 -12.23
C PRO A 631 2.23 14.24 -12.28
N PHE A 632 3.00 14.61 -11.27
CA PHE A 632 3.62 15.91 -11.15
C PHE A 632 5.15 15.79 -11.09
N VAL A 633 5.84 16.86 -11.43
CA VAL A 633 7.23 17.09 -11.05
C VAL A 633 7.22 18.13 -9.93
N TYR A 634 7.66 17.71 -8.75
CA TYR A 634 7.66 18.55 -7.56
C TYR A 634 9.04 19.15 -7.28
N ASN A 635 9.06 20.27 -6.60
CA ASN A 635 10.25 20.83 -5.98
C ASN A 635 10.05 20.87 -4.48
N PHE A 636 10.68 19.93 -3.79
CA PHE A 636 10.73 19.84 -2.32
C PHE A 636 11.90 20.61 -1.73
N GLY A 637 12.73 21.22 -2.58
CA GLY A 637 13.90 21.97 -2.17
C GLY A 637 15.24 21.24 -2.42
N PRO A 638 16.36 21.91 -2.12
CA PRO A 638 17.69 21.45 -2.52
C PRO A 638 18.28 20.31 -1.68
N LYS A 639 17.64 19.92 -0.59
CA LYS A 639 18.08 18.81 0.27
C LYS A 639 17.30 17.51 -0.02
N GLU A 640 16.42 17.53 -1.02
CA GLU A 640 15.74 16.35 -1.53
C GLU A 640 16.58 15.67 -2.60
N ASN A 641 16.68 14.35 -2.51
CA ASN A 641 17.45 13.51 -3.42
C ASN A 641 16.46 12.72 -4.33
N TYR A 642 16.08 13.33 -5.44
CA TYR A 642 15.00 12.85 -6.31
C TYR A 642 15.29 11.54 -7.06
N ASP A 643 16.55 11.15 -7.23
CA ASP A 643 16.91 9.87 -7.84
C ASP A 643 16.90 8.73 -6.82
N GLN A 644 16.95 9.07 -5.53
CA GLN A 644 16.93 8.12 -4.43
C GLN A 644 15.64 8.15 -3.60
N GLU A 645 14.70 9.08 -3.89
CA GLU A 645 13.49 9.32 -3.09
C GLU A 645 13.81 9.40 -1.58
N SER A 646 14.81 10.23 -1.25
CA SER A 646 15.36 10.35 0.10
C SER A 646 15.73 11.79 0.41
N GLY A 647 15.96 12.08 1.68
CA GLY A 647 16.49 13.37 2.10
C GLY A 647 15.52 14.23 2.91
N VAL A 648 15.65 15.53 2.78
CA VAL A 648 14.96 16.49 3.65
C VAL A 648 14.17 17.51 2.83
N PRO A 649 12.84 17.40 2.75
CA PRO A 649 12.01 18.44 2.15
C PRO A 649 12.18 19.77 2.91
N THR A 650 12.54 20.82 2.19
CA THR A 650 12.70 22.16 2.73
C THR A 650 11.68 23.17 2.20
N ILE A 651 10.86 22.74 1.24
CA ILE A 651 9.74 23.50 0.67
C ILE A 651 8.46 22.71 0.90
N GLN A 652 7.52 23.29 1.67
CA GLN A 652 6.24 22.67 2.00
C GLN A 652 5.08 23.69 1.90
N PRO A 653 3.99 23.37 1.17
CA PRO A 653 3.90 22.24 0.26
C PRO A 653 4.92 22.37 -0.87
N PRO A 654 5.32 21.28 -1.53
CA PRO A 654 6.28 21.36 -2.65
C PRO A 654 5.70 22.19 -3.79
N ILE A 655 6.59 22.83 -4.56
CA ILE A 655 6.18 23.57 -5.75
C ILE A 655 5.93 22.56 -6.87
N ILE A 656 4.79 22.63 -7.54
CA ILE A 656 4.53 21.86 -8.77
C ILE A 656 5.23 22.57 -9.93
N GLU A 657 6.29 21.94 -10.44
CA GLU A 657 7.07 22.50 -11.58
C GLU A 657 6.48 22.08 -12.92
N LYS A 658 5.92 20.87 -13.01
CA LYS A 658 5.29 20.36 -14.25
C LYS A 658 4.08 19.50 -13.89
N VAL A 659 3.07 19.56 -14.76
CA VAL A 659 1.94 18.63 -14.80
C VAL A 659 2.19 17.68 -15.97
N LEU A 660 2.12 16.39 -15.71
CA LEU A 660 2.45 15.37 -16.69
C LEU A 660 1.18 14.68 -17.21
N PRO A 661 1.22 14.06 -18.40
CA PRO A 661 0.04 13.46 -18.99
C PRO A 661 -0.42 12.21 -18.22
N VAL A 662 -1.74 12.04 -18.15
CA VAL A 662 -2.36 10.81 -17.62
C VAL A 662 -2.71 9.90 -18.79
N TYR A 663 -2.45 8.60 -18.60
CA TYR A 663 -2.83 7.57 -19.57
C TYR A 663 -3.80 6.58 -18.91
N ALA A 664 -4.76 6.10 -19.69
CA ALA A 664 -5.80 5.16 -19.28
C ALA A 664 -6.01 4.09 -20.37
N ALA A 665 -6.76 3.05 -20.04
CA ALA A 665 -7.08 1.98 -20.96
C ALA A 665 -8.12 2.44 -22.01
N LYS A 666 -7.94 2.01 -23.27
CA LYS A 666 -8.90 2.23 -24.35
C LYS A 666 -10.18 1.41 -24.13
N VAL A 667 -11.34 1.99 -24.46
CA VAL A 667 -12.65 1.34 -24.31
C VAL A 667 -13.36 1.09 -25.65
N ASN A 668 -14.37 0.20 -25.62
CA ASN A 668 -15.26 -0.09 -26.75
C ASN A 668 -16.53 0.79 -26.76
N ALA A 669 -17.46 0.47 -27.64
CA ALA A 669 -18.75 1.16 -27.74
C ALA A 669 -19.67 0.98 -26.51
N ASP A 670 -19.37 0.07 -25.63
CA ASP A 670 -20.07 -0.11 -24.35
C ASP A 670 -19.43 0.67 -23.21
N GLY A 671 -18.28 1.32 -23.42
CA GLY A 671 -17.48 1.95 -22.39
C GLY A 671 -16.63 0.96 -21.58
N ASN A 672 -16.58 -0.33 -21.97
CA ASN A 672 -15.74 -1.34 -21.35
C ASN A 672 -14.35 -1.36 -21.98
N GLU A 673 -13.34 -1.62 -21.18
CA GLU A 673 -11.94 -1.66 -21.63
C GLU A 673 -11.68 -2.82 -22.59
N VAL A 674 -10.97 -2.54 -23.69
CA VAL A 674 -10.61 -3.49 -24.76
C VAL A 674 -9.10 -3.52 -24.92
N VAL A 675 -8.44 -3.98 -23.90
CA VAL A 675 -6.99 -4.01 -23.78
C VAL A 675 -6.51 -5.41 -23.39
N ASP A 676 -5.24 -5.68 -23.57
CA ASP A 676 -4.64 -6.90 -23.04
C ASP A 676 -4.76 -6.90 -21.51
N GLY A 677 -5.36 -7.95 -20.99
CA GLY A 677 -5.60 -8.12 -19.57
C GLY A 677 -5.98 -9.57 -19.24
N MET A 678 -6.16 -9.82 -17.97
CA MET A 678 -6.68 -11.09 -17.50
C MET A 678 -8.13 -11.25 -17.99
N PRO A 679 -8.53 -12.43 -18.48
CA PRO A 679 -9.89 -12.68 -18.91
C PRO A 679 -10.81 -12.77 -17.70
N THR A 680 -11.49 -11.68 -17.35
CA THR A 680 -12.55 -11.71 -16.35
C THR A 680 -13.85 -12.16 -17.01
N VAL A 681 -14.62 -13.01 -16.32
CA VAL A 681 -15.86 -13.57 -16.90
C VAL A 681 -16.90 -12.47 -17.14
N LEU A 682 -17.01 -11.49 -16.24
CA LEU A 682 -17.88 -10.32 -16.43
C LEU A 682 -17.39 -9.37 -17.54
N GLY A 683 -16.07 -9.30 -17.78
CA GLY A 683 -15.52 -8.54 -18.91
C GLY A 683 -15.85 -9.18 -20.27
N GLU A 684 -15.88 -10.51 -20.34
CA GLU A 684 -16.18 -11.25 -21.56
C GLU A 684 -17.69 -11.51 -21.79
N ALA A 685 -18.48 -11.57 -20.70
CA ALA A 685 -19.95 -11.71 -20.73
C ALA A 685 -20.60 -10.54 -19.95
N PRO A 686 -20.47 -9.28 -20.43
CA PRO A 686 -20.82 -8.11 -19.65
C PRO A 686 -22.32 -7.94 -19.44
N LEU A 687 -22.70 -7.51 -18.25
CA LEU A 687 -24.05 -7.11 -17.88
C LEU A 687 -24.23 -5.58 -17.82
N GLY A 688 -23.17 -4.83 -18.10
CA GLY A 688 -23.13 -3.37 -18.09
C GLY A 688 -21.76 -2.81 -18.47
N THR A 689 -21.58 -1.53 -18.23
CA THR A 689 -20.30 -0.85 -18.29
C THR A 689 -19.65 -0.91 -16.92
N TYR A 690 -18.40 -1.31 -16.89
CA TYR A 690 -17.55 -1.39 -15.68
C TYR A 690 -16.42 -0.40 -15.80
N VAL A 691 -16.22 0.42 -14.79
CA VAL A 691 -15.19 1.45 -14.78
C VAL A 691 -14.43 1.42 -13.46
N GLY A 692 -13.10 1.56 -13.51
CA GLY A 692 -12.23 1.60 -12.33
C GLY A 692 -12.36 2.88 -11.50
N TRP A 693 -13.36 3.73 -11.77
CA TRP A 693 -13.61 5.01 -11.10
C TRP A 693 -15.09 5.20 -10.77
N ASN A 694 -15.37 6.11 -9.85
CA ASN A 694 -16.73 6.54 -9.51
C ASN A 694 -16.73 8.05 -9.27
N LEU A 695 -17.90 8.67 -9.22
CA LEU A 695 -18.04 10.11 -9.02
C LEU A 695 -18.71 10.38 -7.69
N ALA A 696 -18.10 11.23 -6.87
CA ALA A 696 -18.70 11.67 -5.62
C ALA A 696 -19.88 12.65 -5.86
N THR A 697 -20.93 12.52 -5.07
CA THR A 697 -22.10 13.42 -5.13
C THR A 697 -22.19 14.35 -3.94
N THR A 698 -21.35 14.18 -2.93
CA THR A 698 -21.38 14.93 -1.67
C THR A 698 -19.96 15.28 -1.21
N GLY A 699 -19.87 16.22 -0.26
CA GLY A 699 -18.61 16.64 0.34
C GLY A 699 -17.79 17.59 -0.55
N TRP A 700 -16.50 17.70 -0.26
CA TRP A 700 -15.55 18.52 -1.01
C TRP A 700 -15.47 18.14 -2.49
N TYR A 701 -15.50 16.86 -2.76
CA TYR A 701 -15.43 16.31 -4.12
C TYR A 701 -16.80 16.19 -4.82
N GLY A 702 -17.88 16.68 -4.22
CA GLY A 702 -19.21 16.62 -4.80
C GLY A 702 -19.50 17.73 -5.83
N PRO A 703 -20.74 17.78 -6.35
CA PRO A 703 -21.13 18.71 -7.42
C PRO A 703 -20.95 20.20 -7.10
N ASN A 704 -20.82 20.54 -5.82
CA ASN A 704 -20.55 21.91 -5.37
C ASN A 704 -19.07 22.21 -5.17
N ALA A 705 -18.19 21.27 -5.44
CA ALA A 705 -16.77 21.56 -5.54
C ALA A 705 -16.53 22.42 -6.78
N SER A 706 -15.53 23.26 -6.74
CA SER A 706 -15.23 24.23 -7.80
C SER A 706 -14.96 23.63 -9.16
N ASP A 707 -14.46 22.39 -9.17
CA ASP A 707 -14.15 21.67 -10.39
C ASP A 707 -15.41 21.15 -11.10
N GLY A 708 -16.59 21.37 -10.50
CA GLY A 708 -17.89 20.94 -11.02
C GLY A 708 -18.18 19.45 -10.79
N PRO A 709 -19.37 18.98 -11.23
CA PRO A 709 -19.73 17.57 -11.14
C PRO A 709 -18.75 16.75 -11.96
N GLY A 710 -18.20 15.70 -11.37
CA GLY A 710 -17.24 14.86 -12.05
C GLY A 710 -15.80 15.35 -11.96
N SER A 711 -15.45 16.16 -10.98
CA SER A 711 -14.06 16.59 -10.76
C SER A 711 -13.16 15.42 -10.31
N VAL A 712 -11.87 15.59 -10.53
CA VAL A 712 -10.86 14.52 -10.38
C VAL A 712 -10.71 13.99 -8.97
N GLY A 713 -10.77 14.86 -7.99
CA GLY A 713 -10.69 14.44 -6.59
C GLY A 713 -11.73 13.40 -6.21
N GLN A 714 -12.77 13.28 -6.99
CA GLN A 714 -13.86 12.33 -6.81
C GLN A 714 -13.46 10.88 -6.94
N VAL A 715 -12.48 10.57 -7.77
CA VAL A 715 -12.05 9.17 -7.99
C VAL A 715 -11.53 8.57 -6.71
N PHE A 716 -10.98 9.38 -5.85
CA PHE A 716 -10.27 8.87 -4.69
C PHE A 716 -11.01 9.06 -3.35
N ALA A 717 -11.97 9.93 -3.22
CA ALA A 717 -12.64 10.22 -1.96
C ALA A 717 -13.63 9.12 -1.51
N GLY A 718 -13.16 7.88 -1.38
CA GLY A 718 -13.96 6.72 -0.99
C GLY A 718 -14.82 6.17 -2.14
N ALA A 719 -15.35 7.01 -3.01
CA ALA A 719 -16.08 6.58 -4.18
C ALA A 719 -15.16 5.94 -5.24
N GLY A 720 -13.90 6.36 -5.35
CA GLY A 720 -12.93 5.80 -6.29
C GLY A 720 -12.59 4.33 -6.03
N ASN A 721 -12.45 3.96 -4.77
CA ASN A 721 -12.11 2.58 -4.40
C ASN A 721 -13.24 1.57 -4.64
N SER A 722 -14.46 2.03 -4.90
CA SER A 722 -15.60 1.15 -5.20
C SER A 722 -15.81 0.96 -6.71
N GLY A 723 -15.08 1.66 -7.56
CA GLY A 723 -15.29 1.67 -9.00
C GLY A 723 -16.72 2.04 -9.37
N GLY A 724 -17.09 1.85 -10.62
CA GLY A 724 -18.43 2.15 -11.14
C GLY A 724 -19.03 1.04 -11.98
N TYR A 725 -20.31 0.79 -11.78
CA TYR A 725 -21.10 -0.13 -12.58
C TYR A 725 -22.36 0.56 -13.08
N TYR A 726 -22.59 0.50 -14.42
CA TYR A 726 -23.78 0.99 -15.05
C TYR A 726 -24.42 -0.10 -15.92
N PRO A 727 -25.53 -0.74 -15.47
CA PRO A 727 -26.11 -1.91 -16.12
C PRO A 727 -26.56 -1.64 -17.57
N PHE A 728 -26.60 -2.67 -18.40
CA PHE A 728 -27.33 -2.64 -19.67
C PHE A 728 -28.83 -2.75 -19.42
N TRP A 729 -29.63 -2.24 -20.33
CA TRP A 729 -31.05 -2.49 -20.35
C TRP A 729 -31.35 -3.95 -20.80
N ASP A 730 -32.43 -4.52 -20.31
CA ASP A 730 -32.85 -5.87 -20.65
C ASP A 730 -33.26 -5.98 -22.14
N THR A 731 -34.06 -5.00 -22.62
CA THR A 731 -34.63 -5.02 -23.98
C THR A 731 -34.18 -3.86 -24.84
N LYS A 732 -34.21 -4.05 -26.15
CA LYS A 732 -33.96 -3.01 -27.16
C LYS A 732 -34.91 -1.82 -27.00
N ALA A 733 -36.19 -2.09 -26.72
CA ALA A 733 -37.19 -1.04 -26.53
C ALA A 733 -36.81 -0.13 -25.34
N ASN A 734 -36.40 -0.71 -24.20
CA ASN A 734 -36.04 0.03 -23.01
C ASN A 734 -34.81 0.92 -23.24
N ARG A 735 -33.74 0.41 -23.90
CA ARG A 735 -32.56 1.22 -24.17
C ARG A 735 -32.83 2.35 -25.14
N GLN A 736 -33.65 2.11 -26.17
CA GLN A 736 -34.02 3.11 -27.18
C GLN A 736 -34.88 4.25 -26.60
N ALA A 737 -35.72 3.93 -25.59
CA ALA A 737 -36.59 4.92 -24.94
C ALA A 737 -35.79 6.04 -24.24
N ILE A 738 -34.56 5.77 -23.84
CA ILE A 738 -33.65 6.76 -23.18
C ILE A 738 -32.48 7.18 -24.04
N GLY A 739 -32.38 6.65 -25.28
CA GLY A 739 -31.27 6.95 -26.18
C GLY A 739 -29.95 6.30 -25.79
N ASP A 740 -29.95 5.18 -25.01
CA ASP A 740 -28.72 4.44 -24.69
C ASP A 740 -28.16 3.76 -25.96
N PRO A 741 -26.93 4.10 -26.39
CA PRO A 741 -26.35 3.52 -27.60
C PRO A 741 -25.90 2.07 -27.42
N ARG A 742 -25.70 1.61 -26.18
CA ARG A 742 -25.21 0.25 -25.86
C ARG A 742 -26.32 -0.78 -26.18
N LEU A 743 -25.93 -1.95 -26.70
CA LEU A 743 -26.87 -3.02 -26.92
C LEU A 743 -27.48 -3.53 -25.61
N SER A 744 -28.78 -3.88 -25.63
CA SER A 744 -29.48 -4.52 -24.51
C SER A 744 -29.02 -5.96 -24.31
N LEU A 745 -29.40 -6.55 -23.17
CA LEU A 745 -29.11 -7.97 -22.90
C LEU A 745 -29.75 -8.91 -23.94
N GLU A 746 -30.99 -8.63 -24.40
CA GLU A 746 -31.60 -9.42 -25.43
C GLU A 746 -30.86 -9.33 -26.76
N GLU A 747 -30.39 -8.14 -27.15
CA GLU A 747 -29.64 -7.96 -28.40
C GLU A 747 -28.24 -8.61 -28.32
N ARG A 748 -27.72 -8.90 -27.12
CA ARG A 748 -26.41 -9.55 -26.91
C ARG A 748 -26.51 -11.07 -26.83
N TYR A 749 -27.44 -11.55 -26.05
CA TYR A 749 -27.49 -12.94 -25.62
C TYR A 749 -28.73 -13.71 -26.13
N GLY A 750 -29.71 -12.99 -26.57
CA GLY A 750 -31.00 -13.55 -27.06
C GLY A 750 -31.83 -14.13 -25.92
N THR A 751 -31.31 -15.12 -25.21
CA THR A 751 -32.00 -15.81 -24.13
C THR A 751 -31.09 -16.03 -22.91
N HIS A 752 -31.68 -16.46 -21.79
CA HIS A 752 -30.90 -16.92 -20.63
C HIS A 752 -29.92 -18.05 -21.01
N ALA A 753 -30.31 -19.01 -21.81
CA ALA A 753 -29.43 -20.08 -22.26
C ALA A 753 -28.24 -19.53 -23.08
N GLY A 754 -28.47 -18.54 -23.95
CA GLY A 754 -27.42 -17.88 -24.70
C GLY A 754 -26.42 -17.18 -23.77
N TYR A 755 -26.90 -16.48 -22.74
CA TYR A 755 -26.03 -15.89 -21.74
C TYR A 755 -25.16 -16.94 -21.02
N VAL A 756 -25.76 -18.03 -20.57
CA VAL A 756 -25.06 -19.14 -19.90
C VAL A 756 -23.98 -19.73 -20.80
N CYS A 757 -24.23 -19.86 -22.11
CA CYS A 757 -23.24 -20.33 -23.07
C CYS A 757 -22.02 -19.38 -23.16
N VAL A 758 -22.27 -18.06 -23.27
CA VAL A 758 -21.19 -17.07 -23.33
C VAL A 758 -20.35 -17.08 -22.05
N VAL A 759 -21.00 -17.13 -20.88
CA VAL A 759 -20.30 -17.25 -19.58
C VAL A 759 -19.47 -18.53 -19.53
N THR A 760 -20.03 -19.67 -19.94
CA THR A 760 -19.32 -20.97 -19.94
C THR A 760 -18.09 -20.92 -20.86
N ALA A 761 -18.19 -20.31 -22.03
CA ALA A 761 -17.07 -20.13 -22.95
C ALA A 761 -15.97 -19.22 -22.35
N ALA A 762 -16.37 -18.12 -21.69
CA ALA A 762 -15.43 -17.21 -20.99
C ALA A 762 -14.70 -17.93 -19.86
N VAL A 763 -15.42 -18.68 -19.02
CA VAL A 763 -14.86 -19.51 -17.94
C VAL A 763 -13.84 -20.51 -18.47
N ASN A 764 -14.17 -21.23 -19.55
CA ASN A 764 -13.27 -22.20 -20.16
C ASN A 764 -11.99 -21.55 -20.71
N ARG A 765 -12.10 -20.38 -21.35
CA ARG A 765 -10.92 -19.62 -21.82
C ARG A 765 -10.03 -19.16 -20.66
N ALA A 766 -10.62 -18.61 -19.60
CA ALA A 766 -9.88 -18.18 -18.41
C ALA A 766 -9.14 -19.35 -17.75
N GLN A 767 -9.78 -20.50 -17.63
CA GLN A 767 -9.19 -21.73 -17.09
C GLN A 767 -8.05 -22.28 -17.97
N GLN A 768 -8.24 -22.35 -19.29
CA GLN A 768 -7.19 -22.79 -20.23
C GLN A 768 -5.94 -21.89 -20.18
N ARG A 769 -6.15 -20.59 -20.00
CA ARG A 769 -5.07 -19.61 -19.83
C ARG A 769 -4.48 -19.60 -18.41
N ARG A 770 -4.98 -20.43 -17.49
CA ARG A 770 -4.57 -20.54 -16.09
C ARG A 770 -4.83 -19.30 -15.24
N PHE A 771 -5.83 -18.50 -15.58
CA PHE A 771 -6.33 -17.37 -14.80
C PHE A 771 -7.55 -17.69 -13.94
N LEU A 772 -7.99 -18.94 -13.95
CA LEU A 772 -9.11 -19.40 -13.15
C LEU A 772 -8.85 -20.85 -12.67
N LEU A 773 -9.12 -21.10 -11.39
CA LEU A 773 -9.03 -22.43 -10.81
C LEU A 773 -10.26 -23.29 -11.20
N PRO A 774 -10.14 -24.63 -11.27
CA PRO A 774 -11.26 -25.50 -11.63
C PRO A 774 -12.48 -25.37 -10.70
N SER A 775 -12.26 -25.17 -9.39
CA SER A 775 -13.32 -24.96 -8.40
C SER A 775 -14.08 -23.64 -8.63
N ASP A 776 -13.35 -22.58 -8.96
CA ASP A 776 -13.94 -21.28 -9.24
C ASP A 776 -14.71 -21.30 -10.56
N ALA A 777 -14.18 -22.03 -11.55
CA ALA A 777 -14.86 -22.26 -12.82
C ALA A 777 -16.24 -22.92 -12.63
N GLN A 778 -16.30 -23.98 -11.81
CA GLN A 778 -17.58 -24.66 -11.50
C GLN A 778 -18.57 -23.72 -10.77
N THR A 779 -18.07 -22.92 -9.83
CA THR A 779 -18.86 -21.94 -9.10
C THR A 779 -19.48 -20.92 -10.05
N LEU A 780 -18.68 -20.33 -10.94
CA LEU A 780 -19.14 -19.31 -11.88
C LEU A 780 -20.17 -19.88 -12.88
N ILE A 781 -19.95 -21.07 -13.44
CA ILE A 781 -20.92 -21.73 -14.31
C ILE A 781 -22.23 -22.00 -13.56
N SER A 782 -22.16 -22.48 -12.31
CA SER A 782 -23.35 -22.72 -11.48
C SER A 782 -24.12 -21.43 -11.20
N GLN A 783 -23.41 -20.34 -10.88
CA GLN A 783 -24.04 -19.03 -10.69
C GLN A 783 -24.70 -18.51 -11.96
N ALA A 784 -24.07 -18.65 -13.12
CA ALA A 784 -24.67 -18.25 -14.40
C ALA A 784 -25.99 -19.01 -14.68
N ASN A 785 -26.00 -20.32 -14.47
CA ASN A 785 -27.18 -21.15 -14.63
C ASN A 785 -28.36 -20.75 -13.71
N THR A 786 -28.07 -20.20 -12.55
CA THR A 786 -29.08 -19.77 -11.57
C THR A 786 -29.33 -18.26 -11.59
N SER A 787 -28.72 -17.52 -12.52
CA SER A 787 -28.88 -16.07 -12.63
C SER A 787 -30.26 -15.71 -13.19
N ASN A 788 -30.68 -14.47 -12.98
CA ASN A 788 -31.96 -13.95 -13.47
C ASN A 788 -31.87 -13.31 -14.87
N VAL A 789 -30.71 -13.37 -15.54
CA VAL A 789 -30.51 -12.73 -16.85
C VAL A 789 -31.45 -13.30 -17.88
N LEU A 790 -32.33 -12.46 -18.45
CA LEU A 790 -33.33 -12.79 -19.49
C LEU A 790 -34.30 -13.93 -19.13
N VAL A 791 -34.46 -14.32 -17.89
CA VAL A 791 -35.38 -15.38 -17.45
C VAL A 791 -36.83 -14.94 -17.62
N ALA A 792 -37.14 -13.67 -17.40
CA ALA A 792 -38.51 -13.15 -17.53
C ALA A 792 -38.86 -12.73 -18.95
N ASN A 793 -37.91 -12.74 -19.90
CA ASN A 793 -38.15 -12.30 -21.26
C ASN A 793 -38.77 -13.39 -22.13
N THR A 794 -39.79 -13.04 -22.91
CA THR A 794 -40.36 -13.95 -23.90
C THR A 794 -39.47 -13.91 -25.15
N ALA A 795 -38.74 -15.00 -25.38
CA ALA A 795 -37.82 -15.11 -26.51
C ALA A 795 -38.58 -15.17 -27.88
N THR A 796 -38.12 -14.40 -28.84
CA THR A 796 -38.51 -14.50 -30.23
C THR A 796 -37.71 -15.57 -30.97
N PRO A 797 -38.12 -15.99 -32.19
CA PRO A 797 -37.27 -16.87 -33.03
C PRO A 797 -35.89 -16.28 -33.34
N ALA A 798 -35.79 -14.96 -33.42
CA ALA A 798 -34.49 -14.26 -33.62
C ALA A 798 -33.59 -14.37 -32.37
N ASP A 799 -34.16 -14.21 -31.18
CA ASP A 799 -33.43 -14.36 -29.92
C ASP A 799 -32.95 -15.79 -29.75
N THR A 800 -33.77 -16.77 -30.11
CA THR A 800 -33.39 -18.18 -30.09
C THR A 800 -32.25 -18.48 -31.06
N ALA A 801 -32.30 -17.91 -32.27
CA ALA A 801 -31.23 -18.06 -33.25
C ALA A 801 -29.90 -17.43 -32.78
N LEU A 802 -29.94 -16.23 -32.16
CA LEU A 802 -28.81 -15.59 -31.57
C LEU A 802 -28.20 -16.42 -30.43
N ALA A 803 -29.03 -16.93 -29.52
CA ALA A 803 -28.59 -17.78 -28.44
C ALA A 803 -27.91 -19.07 -28.95
N ASN A 804 -28.46 -19.71 -29.97
CA ASN A 804 -27.86 -20.89 -30.60
C ASN A 804 -26.50 -20.58 -31.24
N SER A 805 -26.35 -19.40 -31.83
CA SER A 805 -25.07 -18.91 -32.37
C SER A 805 -24.03 -18.73 -31.24
N SER A 806 -24.43 -18.14 -30.12
CA SER A 806 -23.57 -17.94 -28.95
C SER A 806 -23.12 -19.27 -28.31
N CYS A 807 -23.95 -20.32 -28.39
CA CYS A 807 -23.62 -21.66 -27.87
C CYS A 807 -22.72 -22.48 -28.80
N SER A 808 -22.53 -22.06 -30.05
CA SER A 808 -21.72 -22.81 -31.04
C SER A 808 -20.26 -22.39 -31.08
N HIS A 809 -19.89 -21.39 -30.27
CA HIS A 809 -18.53 -20.84 -30.13
C HIS A 809 -18.00 -21.11 -28.74
#